data_e58cf1f4f62da53f49f75f49db6c07fa
#
_entry.id   e58cf1f4f62da53f49f75f49db6c07fa
#
_cell.length_a   1.000
_cell.length_b   1.000
_cell.length_c   1.000
_cell.angle_alpha   90.00
_cell.angle_beta   90.00
_cell.angle_gamma   90.00
#
_symmetry.space_group_name_H-M   'P 1'
#
loop_
_entity.id
_entity.type
_entity.pdbx_description
1 polymer ?
#
loop_
_entity_poly.entity_id
_entity_poly.type
_entity_poly.pdbx_seq_one_letter_code
_entity_poly.pdbx_strand_id
1 'polypeptide(L)'
;MKAFTLKTLLNCGFSQSFCISLMKKSGTAFFLALLPISVTYADNGTVLKDTMKLPYSSQQIDGADLMKVKDANFVNSLIGRVAGATINPSASGVGGSVRMVLRGYRSILKSNNVLFTLDGVPLPRLESEQPSNSYTSNWQTGDGIAAFSPDDIESFSVLSTAAASTLYGSRSASGVVMINTKKANSGKLRVELGNSTTFSSPLVMPEFQQTYGAQWGDKINHPQSWDPTDFFRTGHTINNSLSLSMGNEYNQTRVSAVTMNGTGIIPKNNVDRYNFSLRNTSSLLHHRLKLDFTLRYIHTAEQNMLSQGMYGNPLVPVYLVPDVLQERINVNPDYNYKNHFEVYDPRLGANAQYWPLGDMGMGMQNPYWIINRNLYNQKKKRLLGGIGMKFDLTSWLNVSGRIHYDRDQETATEKLYASSLQAGPLGSYYESEDKNTQVYSDLLFNVNKRLGDFSIDATLGSSICDTKFDSSCADGMLGALNQFNLSGLDKHGDYHYINQDFNYHDRATSLFMLAQLGYKNRLYLDLGGRMEWLKFWDDNSSYSTDVIYPSIGASVVPTGWLPDNPNRFLSFLRLNYTYSETGNSFTDYIFLNKKRVGLKPRLEDNMLDPEHTKSHEIGLNAGFLNDKINLAFTMYKTSTSDLPFGGYLPIPSQGDIYFMYNGCRIDNKGFELTLSANMNIGQVKWDGRFTYSINKNEVKQLLEPQKNPITDTDFNLEEIQMAKGSGWYTPLKKGGSIGDIYVTDLQRDEQGNVVIDKTSQNVVPVNEYIYAGNADPKYTMGLANSFSWKGFELDFVIHARFGGVGLSMTQAVMDQFGVSQATAIARDNGGVWVSGEKIPAENYYRLVGWARTGTVYTYDATNIRLAEMSIAYHIPVNRWVKWIQDVRVALVGRNLLMLYNKAPFDPESTASTGTWGQGIDNFRQPSYRNMGFSVNLTF
;
A
#
# COMPACT_ATOMS: atom_id res chain seq x y z
N MET A 1 14.78 51.50 8.10
CA MET A 1 13.36 51.16 7.96
C MET A 1 12.78 51.97 6.82
N LYS A 2 12.79 51.42 5.60
CA LYS A 2 12.09 52.02 4.47
C LYS A 2 10.84 51.16 4.22
N ALA A 3 9.69 51.83 4.13
CA ALA A 3 8.41 51.19 3.92
C ALA A 3 8.38 50.35 2.61
N PHE A 4 8.10 49.09 2.73
CA PHE A 4 7.77 48.22 1.59
C PHE A 4 6.35 48.60 1.13
N THR A 5 6.25 49.26 0.02
CA THR A 5 4.98 49.68 -0.58
C THR A 5 4.38 48.53 -1.38
N LEU A 6 3.07 48.42 -1.39
CA LEU A 6 2.21 47.46 -2.10
C LEU A 6 2.57 47.25 -3.58
N LYS A 7 3.36 48.17 -4.17
CA LYS A 7 3.81 48.13 -5.54
C LYS A 7 4.86 47.01 -5.82
N THR A 8 5.56 46.51 -4.81
CA THR A 8 6.60 45.50 -4.96
C THR A 8 6.01 44.06 -4.99
N LEU A 9 4.81 43.88 -4.45
CA LEU A 9 4.08 42.59 -4.50
C LEU A 9 3.40 42.34 -5.86
N LEU A 10 3.13 43.41 -6.63
CA LEU A 10 2.49 43.33 -7.94
C LEU A 10 3.46 42.97 -9.10
N ASN A 11 4.76 43.02 -8.86
CA ASN A 11 5.76 42.69 -9.87
C ASN A 11 6.20 41.22 -9.92
N CYS A 12 5.62 40.36 -9.08
CA CYS A 12 5.80 38.92 -9.16
C CYS A 12 4.69 38.27 -10.01
N GLY A 13 4.73 38.51 -11.35
CA GLY A 13 4.22 37.59 -12.34
C GLY A 13 2.70 37.32 -12.46
N PHE A 14 1.81 38.14 -11.83
CA PHE A 14 0.39 38.05 -12.10
C PHE A 14 -0.04 39.11 -13.12
N SER A 15 -0.29 38.73 -14.37
CA SER A 15 -0.75 39.65 -15.42
C SER A 15 -2.20 40.04 -15.16
N GLN A 16 -2.54 41.32 -15.43
CA GLN A 16 -3.92 41.85 -15.37
C GLN A 16 -4.93 41.08 -16.26
N SER A 17 -4.47 40.33 -17.23
CA SER A 17 -5.30 39.48 -18.09
C SER A 17 -5.89 38.29 -17.32
N PHE A 18 -5.27 37.85 -16.19
CA PHE A 18 -5.76 36.76 -15.38
C PHE A 18 -7.06 37.08 -14.61
N CYS A 19 -7.17 38.27 -14.06
CA CYS A 19 -8.40 38.73 -13.39
C CYS A 19 -9.57 38.95 -14.36
N ILE A 20 -9.31 39.35 -15.59
CA ILE A 20 -10.35 39.66 -16.61
C ILE A 20 -10.87 38.35 -17.25
N SER A 21 -10.03 37.31 -17.36
CA SER A 21 -10.45 36.00 -17.86
C SER A 21 -11.39 35.28 -16.89
N LEU A 22 -11.19 35.43 -15.56
CA LEU A 22 -12.07 34.85 -14.53
C LEU A 22 -13.49 35.45 -14.57
N MET A 23 -13.63 36.71 -14.99
CA MET A 23 -14.94 37.40 -15.07
C MET A 23 -15.73 37.07 -16.34
N LYS A 24 -15.12 36.51 -17.37
CA LYS A 24 -15.78 36.25 -18.67
C LYS A 24 -16.31 34.82 -18.87
N LYS A 25 -15.88 33.84 -18.05
CA LYS A 25 -16.30 32.42 -18.24
C LYS A 25 -17.38 31.93 -17.29
N SER A 26 -17.63 32.61 -16.17
CA SER A 26 -18.71 32.26 -15.24
C SER A 26 -19.79 33.35 -15.24
N GLY A 27 -20.90 33.08 -15.92
CA GLY A 27 -22.09 33.96 -15.94
C GLY A 27 -22.89 34.01 -14.65
N THR A 28 -22.25 33.81 -13.50
CA THR A 28 -22.85 33.96 -12.16
C THR A 28 -22.00 34.92 -11.33
N ALA A 29 -22.57 36.11 -11.13
CA ALA A 29 -22.03 37.09 -10.23
C ALA A 29 -22.11 36.57 -8.79
N PHE A 30 -21.02 36.04 -8.27
CA PHE A 30 -20.85 35.82 -6.84
C PHE A 30 -20.52 37.18 -6.20
N PHE A 31 -21.50 37.72 -5.48
CA PHE A 31 -21.26 38.84 -4.61
C PHE A 31 -20.30 38.40 -3.51
N LEU A 32 -19.04 38.83 -3.60
CA LEU A 32 -18.04 38.72 -2.53
C LEU A 32 -18.44 39.70 -1.41
N ALA A 33 -19.32 39.25 -0.53
CA ALA A 33 -19.39 39.85 0.80
C ALA A 33 -18.14 39.36 1.54
N LEU A 34 -17.12 40.20 1.65
CA LEU A 34 -15.93 40.02 2.46
C LEU A 34 -16.34 39.97 3.95
N LEU A 35 -16.79 38.81 4.41
CA LEU A 35 -16.82 38.49 5.83
C LEU A 35 -15.63 37.56 6.12
N PRO A 36 -14.81 37.86 7.11
CA PRO A 36 -13.67 37.03 7.50
C PRO A 36 -14.19 35.78 8.23
N ILE A 37 -13.86 34.61 7.70
CA ILE A 37 -14.33 33.31 8.21
C ILE A 37 -13.14 32.37 8.37
N SER A 38 -13.08 31.59 9.45
CA SER A 38 -11.91 30.79 9.84
C SER A 38 -12.12 29.32 10.22
N VAL A 39 -11.15 28.52 9.95
CA VAL A 39 -10.89 27.22 10.58
C VAL A 39 -9.53 27.26 11.26
N THR A 40 -9.47 26.93 12.53
CA THR A 40 -8.23 26.77 13.24
C THR A 40 -7.51 25.50 12.78
N TYR A 41 -6.38 25.66 12.10
CA TYR A 41 -5.30 24.71 12.29
C TYR A 41 -4.81 24.93 13.72
N ALA A 42 -5.35 24.16 14.63
CA ALA A 42 -4.78 24.08 15.97
C ALA A 42 -3.34 23.55 15.86
N ASP A 43 -2.49 23.97 16.78
CA ASP A 43 -1.13 23.46 16.94
C ASP A 43 -1.05 21.98 16.52
N ASN A 44 -0.14 21.67 15.57
CA ASN A 44 0.09 20.34 15.03
C ASN A 44 -0.24 19.21 16.04
N GLY A 45 -1.35 18.57 15.91
CA GLY A 45 -1.90 17.60 16.86
C GLY A 45 -3.32 17.90 17.35
N THR A 46 -3.88 19.09 17.10
CA THR A 46 -5.19 19.53 17.63
C THR A 46 -6.27 19.75 16.58
N VAL A 47 -6.04 19.45 15.29
CA VAL A 47 -7.16 19.35 14.32
C VAL A 47 -8.20 18.32 14.80
N LEU A 48 -7.84 17.46 15.74
CA LEU A 48 -8.66 16.37 16.23
C LEU A 48 -9.02 16.39 17.70
N LYS A 49 -8.56 17.38 18.50
CA LYS A 49 -9.05 17.51 19.88
C LYS A 49 -10.55 17.83 19.95
N ASP A 50 -11.10 18.39 18.88
CA ASP A 50 -12.53 18.64 18.72
C ASP A 50 -13.14 17.72 17.62
N THR A 51 -12.78 16.44 17.60
CA THR A 51 -13.49 15.42 16.74
C THR A 51 -15.00 15.47 16.94
N MET A 52 -15.42 15.99 18.07
CA MET A 52 -16.82 16.26 18.41
C MET A 52 -17.48 17.31 17.50
N LYS A 53 -16.71 18.12 16.77
CA LYS A 53 -17.27 19.19 15.90
C LYS A 53 -17.14 18.89 14.42
N LEU A 54 -16.36 17.87 14.03
CA LEU A 54 -16.10 17.59 12.63
C LEU A 54 -17.33 16.94 11.96
N PRO A 55 -17.78 17.42 10.78
CA PRO A 55 -18.94 16.85 10.07
C PRO A 55 -18.65 15.52 9.40
N TYR A 56 -17.40 15.10 9.37
CA TYR A 56 -16.93 13.92 8.65
C TYR A 56 -16.32 12.89 9.59
N SER A 57 -16.31 11.64 9.13
CA SER A 57 -15.68 10.53 9.85
C SER A 57 -14.16 10.67 9.86
N SER A 58 -13.56 10.61 11.03
CA SER A 58 -12.11 10.50 11.22
C SER A 58 -11.79 9.44 12.25
N GLN A 59 -10.73 8.68 12.02
CA GLN A 59 -10.25 7.66 12.96
C GLN A 59 -8.84 8.03 13.40
N GLN A 60 -8.64 8.18 14.70
CA GLN A 60 -7.34 8.51 15.28
C GLN A 60 -6.70 7.29 15.93
N ILE A 61 -5.40 7.13 15.74
CA ILE A 61 -4.58 6.07 16.34
C ILE A 61 -3.34 6.75 16.94
N ASP A 62 -3.05 6.44 18.18
CA ASP A 62 -1.87 6.94 18.86
C ASP A 62 -0.60 6.27 18.31
N GLY A 63 0.44 7.05 18.07
CA GLY A 63 1.75 6.52 17.69
C GLY A 63 2.36 5.59 18.73
N ALA A 64 2.02 5.77 20.02
CA ALA A 64 2.44 4.84 21.06
C ALA A 64 1.98 3.40 20.82
N ASP A 65 0.80 3.19 20.21
CA ASP A 65 0.32 1.85 19.88
C ASP A 65 1.18 1.16 18.82
N LEU A 66 1.80 1.92 17.90
CA LEU A 66 2.69 1.38 16.89
C LEU A 66 4.07 1.01 17.44
N MET A 67 4.45 1.67 18.55
CA MET A 67 5.73 1.43 19.21
C MET A 67 5.73 0.13 20.00
N LYS A 68 4.55 -0.41 20.34
CA LYS A 68 4.42 -1.64 21.12
C LYS A 68 4.98 -2.85 20.39
N VAL A 69 4.67 -2.96 19.09
CA VAL A 69 5.19 -4.01 18.20
C VAL A 69 5.64 -3.34 16.89
N LYS A 70 6.94 -3.02 16.79
CA LYS A 70 7.48 -2.33 15.61
C LYS A 70 7.48 -3.24 14.39
N ASP A 71 7.11 -2.69 13.24
CA ASP A 71 7.20 -3.34 11.93
C ASP A 71 8.14 -2.53 11.02
N ALA A 72 8.81 -3.21 10.10
CA ALA A 72 9.69 -2.59 9.12
C ALA A 72 8.94 -1.62 8.19
N ASN A 73 7.67 -1.90 7.89
CA ASN A 73 6.72 -0.94 7.30
C ASN A 73 5.56 -0.74 8.27
N PHE A 74 5.56 0.38 8.98
CA PHE A 74 4.62 0.65 10.07
C PHE A 74 3.13 0.68 9.64
N VAL A 75 2.82 0.80 8.34
CA VAL A 75 1.43 0.73 7.83
C VAL A 75 0.79 -0.62 8.20
N ASN A 76 1.59 -1.68 8.28
CA ASN A 76 1.12 -2.99 8.75
C ASN A 76 0.53 -2.94 10.18
N SER A 77 1.01 -2.01 11.03
CA SER A 77 0.46 -1.85 12.40
C SER A 77 -0.94 -1.23 12.43
N LEU A 78 -1.46 -0.77 11.29
CA LEU A 78 -2.85 -0.29 11.17
C LEU A 78 -3.86 -1.44 10.94
N ILE A 79 -3.39 -2.67 10.66
CA ILE A 79 -4.23 -3.86 10.44
C ILE A 79 -5.09 -4.11 11.70
N GLY A 80 -6.39 -4.25 11.49
CA GLY A 80 -7.36 -4.48 12.57
C GLY A 80 -7.68 -3.26 13.44
N ARG A 81 -7.02 -2.11 13.22
CA ARG A 81 -7.24 -0.87 14.00
C ARG A 81 -8.05 0.18 13.26
N VAL A 82 -8.10 0.12 11.92
CA VAL A 82 -8.80 1.09 11.05
C VAL A 82 -9.99 0.41 10.39
N ALA A 83 -11.20 0.88 10.68
CA ALA A 83 -12.40 0.41 9.97
C ALA A 83 -12.42 0.95 8.53
N GLY A 84 -12.88 0.15 7.57
CA GLY A 84 -12.95 0.51 6.15
C GLY A 84 -11.62 0.41 5.39
N ALA A 85 -10.52 0.04 6.06
CA ALA A 85 -9.23 -0.18 5.43
C ALA A 85 -8.99 -1.65 5.09
N THR A 86 -8.64 -1.93 3.85
CA THR A 86 -8.04 -3.21 3.43
C THR A 86 -6.53 -3.00 3.30
N ILE A 87 -5.76 -3.67 4.16
CA ILE A 87 -4.31 -3.54 4.23
C ILE A 87 -3.68 -4.89 3.90
N ASN A 88 -2.88 -4.94 2.84
CA ASN A 88 -2.21 -6.14 2.38
C ASN A 88 -0.68 -5.95 2.41
N PRO A 89 0.04 -6.68 3.28
CA PRO A 89 1.50 -6.70 3.26
C PRO A 89 2.03 -7.30 1.95
N SER A 90 3.13 -6.74 1.45
CA SER A 90 3.82 -7.33 0.31
C SER A 90 4.41 -8.70 0.63
N ALA A 91 4.42 -9.58 -0.36
CA ALA A 91 5.11 -10.87 -0.32
C ALA A 91 6.62 -10.75 -0.56
N SER A 92 7.21 -9.55 -0.64
CA SER A 92 8.64 -9.36 -0.99
C SER A 92 9.61 -9.45 0.18
N GLY A 93 9.12 -9.68 1.38
CA GLY A 93 9.94 -9.84 2.59
C GLY A 93 9.97 -8.62 3.50
N VAL A 94 11.03 -8.50 4.31
CA VAL A 94 11.14 -7.46 5.34
C VAL A 94 11.20 -6.07 4.72
N GLY A 95 10.31 -5.16 5.15
CA GLY A 95 10.30 -3.77 4.69
C GLY A 95 9.63 -3.54 3.33
N GLY A 96 9.07 -4.58 2.72
CA GLY A 96 8.33 -4.46 1.47
C GLY A 96 7.17 -3.48 1.54
N SER A 97 6.68 -3.06 0.38
CA SER A 97 5.57 -2.12 0.25
C SER A 97 4.27 -2.69 0.83
N VAL A 98 3.33 -1.80 1.16
CA VAL A 98 2.03 -2.18 1.72
C VAL A 98 0.91 -1.55 0.91
N ARG A 99 -0.02 -2.38 0.48
CA ARG A 99 -1.25 -1.92 -0.15
C ARG A 99 -2.24 -1.51 0.93
N MET A 100 -2.68 -0.25 0.92
CA MET A 100 -3.72 0.24 1.82
C MET A 100 -4.82 0.95 1.04
N VAL A 101 -5.99 0.33 0.96
CA VAL A 101 -7.16 0.83 0.24
C VAL A 101 -8.27 1.14 1.23
N LEU A 102 -8.86 2.34 1.14
CA LEU A 102 -10.01 2.77 1.94
C LEU A 102 -11.29 2.70 1.12
N ARG A 103 -12.31 1.97 1.63
CA ARG A 103 -13.66 1.92 1.05
C ARG A 103 -13.68 1.42 -0.41
N GLY A 104 -12.81 0.46 -0.74
CA GLY A 104 -12.76 -0.21 -2.03
C GLY A 104 -12.10 0.58 -3.17
N TYR A 105 -12.10 -0.03 -4.35
CA TYR A 105 -11.46 0.52 -5.55
C TYR A 105 -12.28 1.66 -6.15
N ARG A 106 -11.58 2.68 -6.64
CA ARG A 106 -12.18 3.85 -7.30
C ARG A 106 -11.61 4.10 -8.68
N SER A 107 -10.41 3.65 -8.95
CA SER A 107 -9.72 3.80 -10.23
C SER A 107 -9.33 2.44 -10.80
N ILE A 108 -9.35 2.34 -12.12
CA ILE A 108 -8.94 1.15 -12.87
C ILE A 108 -7.42 1.13 -13.02
N LEU A 109 -6.84 2.23 -13.47
CA LEU A 109 -5.44 2.30 -13.87
C LEU A 109 -4.54 2.99 -12.86
N LYS A 110 -5.12 3.84 -12.00
CA LYS A 110 -4.36 4.55 -10.98
C LYS A 110 -4.28 3.77 -9.69
N SER A 111 -3.33 4.16 -8.86
CA SER A 111 -3.24 3.64 -7.52
C SER A 111 -4.51 3.91 -6.71
N ASN A 112 -5.05 2.88 -6.09
CA ASN A 112 -6.14 2.97 -5.14
C ASN A 112 -5.64 3.14 -3.70
N ASN A 113 -4.32 3.19 -3.50
CA ASN A 113 -3.72 3.42 -2.19
C ASN A 113 -4.05 4.82 -1.68
N VAL A 114 -4.17 4.93 -0.36
CA VAL A 114 -4.40 6.21 0.32
C VAL A 114 -3.27 7.20 0.08
N LEU A 115 -3.58 8.48 0.12
CA LEU A 115 -2.57 9.53 0.20
C LEU A 115 -2.03 9.61 1.63
N PHE A 116 -0.71 9.53 1.79
CA PHE A 116 -0.07 9.84 3.06
C PHE A 116 0.34 11.30 3.11
N THR A 117 0.11 11.93 4.26
CA THR A 117 0.62 13.27 4.53
C THR A 117 1.50 13.26 5.76
N LEU A 118 2.54 14.08 5.77
CA LEU A 118 3.46 14.23 6.91
C LEU A 118 3.37 15.66 7.43
N ASP A 119 2.97 15.81 8.70
CA ASP A 119 2.73 17.12 9.33
C ASP A 119 1.82 18.03 8.47
N GLY A 120 0.83 17.43 7.77
CA GLY A 120 -0.13 18.10 6.90
C GLY A 120 0.35 18.38 5.47
N VAL A 121 1.55 17.96 5.08
CA VAL A 121 2.09 18.09 3.72
C VAL A 121 1.90 16.77 2.97
N PRO A 122 1.29 16.78 1.77
CA PRO A 122 1.13 15.56 0.98
C PRO A 122 2.49 15.02 0.53
N LEU A 123 2.71 13.72 0.77
CA LEU A 123 3.92 13.04 0.30
C LEU A 123 3.77 12.65 -1.19
N PRO A 124 4.86 12.66 -1.96
CA PRO A 124 4.83 12.08 -3.30
C PRO A 124 4.52 10.58 -3.23
N ARG A 125 3.79 10.08 -4.23
CA ARG A 125 3.54 8.64 -4.38
C ARG A 125 4.79 7.99 -4.95
N LEU A 126 5.56 7.34 -4.08
CA LEU A 126 6.75 6.58 -4.45
C LEU A 126 6.39 5.10 -4.34
N GLU A 127 5.76 4.58 -5.38
CA GLU A 127 5.34 3.17 -5.44
C GLU A 127 6.43 2.33 -6.07
N SER A 128 6.60 1.10 -5.57
CA SER A 128 7.49 0.12 -6.17
C SER A 128 6.93 -0.40 -7.50
N GLU A 129 7.76 -1.05 -8.28
CA GLU A 129 7.36 -1.67 -9.54
C GLU A 129 6.21 -2.66 -9.34
N GLN A 130 5.28 -2.70 -10.30
CA GLN A 130 4.11 -3.58 -10.26
C GLN A 130 4.28 -4.74 -11.25
N PRO A 131 3.78 -5.96 -10.92
CA PRO A 131 3.84 -7.09 -11.84
C PRO A 131 3.08 -6.79 -13.13
N SER A 132 3.66 -7.18 -14.26
CA SER A 132 3.05 -7.05 -15.58
C SER A 132 2.49 -8.37 -16.12
N ASN A 133 2.98 -9.50 -15.62
CA ASN A 133 2.55 -10.84 -16.01
C ASN A 133 2.84 -11.86 -14.89
N SER A 134 2.41 -13.12 -15.08
CA SER A 134 2.56 -14.18 -14.09
C SER A 134 3.89 -14.95 -14.18
N TYR A 135 4.67 -14.75 -15.22
CA TYR A 135 5.85 -15.57 -15.49
C TYR A 135 7.14 -14.94 -15.02
N THR A 136 7.34 -13.66 -15.31
CA THR A 136 8.56 -12.94 -14.88
C THR A 136 8.53 -12.66 -13.39
N SER A 137 9.69 -12.74 -12.78
CA SER A 137 9.90 -12.29 -11.40
C SER A 137 9.58 -10.81 -11.25
N ASN A 138 9.00 -10.43 -10.13
CA ASN A 138 8.70 -9.06 -9.80
C ASN A 138 9.42 -8.64 -8.52
N TRP A 139 10.17 -7.54 -8.61
CA TRP A 139 10.90 -6.95 -7.51
C TRP A 139 10.04 -5.87 -6.86
N GLN A 140 9.62 -6.07 -5.61
CA GLN A 140 8.75 -5.14 -4.90
C GLN A 140 9.41 -4.62 -3.63
N THR A 141 10.19 -3.56 -3.79
CA THR A 141 10.89 -2.86 -2.71
C THR A 141 9.92 -2.07 -1.83
N GLY A 142 10.42 -1.49 -0.75
CA GLY A 142 9.63 -0.61 0.11
C GLY A 142 9.13 0.63 -0.64
N ASP A 143 7.88 1.01 -0.37
CA ASP A 143 7.28 2.23 -0.86
C ASP A 143 7.81 3.48 -0.12
N GLY A 144 7.43 4.68 -0.59
CA GLY A 144 7.90 5.94 -0.01
C GLY A 144 7.49 6.15 1.45
N ILE A 145 6.47 5.43 1.95
CA ILE A 145 6.03 5.52 3.35
C ILE A 145 6.80 4.56 4.25
N ALA A 146 7.23 3.41 3.72
CA ALA A 146 8.08 2.47 4.45
C ALA A 146 9.38 3.12 4.94
N ALA A 147 9.86 4.17 4.26
CA ALA A 147 11.08 4.88 4.61
C ALA A 147 11.05 5.53 6.01
N PHE A 148 9.87 5.87 6.55
CA PHE A 148 9.76 6.56 7.83
C PHE A 148 9.83 5.60 9.02
N SER A 149 10.45 6.06 10.11
CA SER A 149 10.50 5.29 11.36
C SER A 149 9.26 5.54 12.21
N PRO A 150 8.63 4.49 12.77
CA PRO A 150 7.53 4.65 13.74
C PRO A 150 7.97 5.40 15.00
N ASP A 151 9.28 5.41 15.36
CA ASP A 151 9.81 6.10 16.53
C ASP A 151 9.60 7.61 16.50
N ASP A 152 9.50 8.20 15.29
CA ASP A 152 9.30 9.63 15.09
C ASP A 152 7.82 10.02 14.97
N ILE A 153 6.89 9.07 15.01
CA ILE A 153 5.47 9.31 14.80
C ILE A 153 4.76 9.54 16.14
N GLU A 154 3.94 10.59 16.22
CA GLU A 154 3.10 10.93 17.36
C GLU A 154 1.69 10.36 17.23
N SER A 155 1.09 10.48 16.03
CA SER A 155 -0.28 10.02 15.78
C SER A 155 -0.58 9.82 14.30
N PHE A 156 -1.61 9.01 14.06
CA PHE A 156 -2.23 8.84 12.76
C PHE A 156 -3.68 9.29 12.80
N SER A 157 -4.11 9.90 11.71
CA SER A 157 -5.52 10.25 11.50
C SER A 157 -5.94 9.84 10.11
N VAL A 158 -6.93 8.95 10.04
CA VAL A 158 -7.50 8.53 8.77
C VAL A 158 -8.71 9.41 8.48
N LEU A 159 -8.65 10.17 7.39
CA LEU A 159 -9.71 11.04 6.93
C LEU A 159 -10.53 10.38 5.84
N SER A 160 -11.84 10.50 5.95
CA SER A 160 -12.74 10.14 4.87
C SER A 160 -12.58 11.06 3.65
N THR A 161 -13.15 10.67 2.52
CA THR A 161 -13.03 11.38 1.24
C THR A 161 -13.51 12.83 1.33
N ALA A 162 -14.58 13.09 2.08
CA ALA A 162 -15.19 14.41 2.17
C ALA A 162 -14.25 15.48 2.75
N ALA A 163 -13.58 15.17 3.86
CA ALA A 163 -12.60 16.08 4.44
C ALA A 163 -11.32 16.17 3.61
N ALA A 164 -10.91 15.01 3.09
CA ALA A 164 -9.69 14.89 2.32
C ALA A 164 -9.74 15.73 1.04
N SER A 165 -10.90 15.75 0.33
CA SER A 165 -11.06 16.42 -0.97
C SER A 165 -10.84 17.92 -0.90
N THR A 166 -11.37 18.59 0.09
CA THR A 166 -11.20 20.05 0.22
C THR A 166 -9.76 20.41 0.64
N LEU A 167 -9.12 19.59 1.49
CA LEU A 167 -7.76 19.86 1.95
C LEU A 167 -6.69 19.53 0.90
N TYR A 168 -6.83 18.40 0.20
CA TYR A 168 -5.78 17.84 -0.65
C TYR A 168 -6.18 17.64 -2.13
N GLY A 169 -7.43 17.95 -2.48
CA GLY A 169 -7.93 17.96 -3.85
C GLY A 169 -7.82 16.62 -4.56
N SER A 170 -7.40 16.67 -5.82
CA SER A 170 -7.31 15.51 -6.72
C SER A 170 -6.43 14.37 -6.21
N ARG A 171 -5.45 14.65 -5.37
CA ARG A 171 -4.55 13.64 -4.80
C ARG A 171 -5.21 12.78 -3.72
N SER A 172 -6.35 13.21 -3.18
CA SER A 172 -7.02 12.59 -2.03
C SER A 172 -8.21 11.69 -2.39
N ALA A 173 -8.43 11.42 -3.66
CA ALA A 173 -9.57 10.62 -4.14
C ALA A 173 -9.71 9.27 -3.40
N SER A 174 -8.60 8.61 -3.07
CA SER A 174 -8.56 7.33 -2.35
C SER A 174 -8.60 7.47 -0.81
N GLY A 175 -8.80 8.68 -0.28
CA GLY A 175 -8.71 8.97 1.16
C GLY A 175 -7.32 9.40 1.58
N VAL A 176 -7.18 9.84 2.83
CA VAL A 176 -5.92 10.38 3.37
C VAL A 176 -5.59 9.76 4.72
N VAL A 177 -4.33 9.40 4.90
CA VAL A 177 -3.74 9.08 6.21
C VAL A 177 -2.78 10.20 6.59
N MET A 178 -3.16 10.98 7.59
CA MET A 178 -2.33 12.05 8.12
C MET A 178 -1.41 11.49 9.20
N ILE A 179 -0.11 11.73 9.05
CA ILE A 179 0.93 11.35 9.99
C ILE A 179 1.44 12.62 10.66
N ASN A 180 1.34 12.67 11.96
CA ASN A 180 1.94 13.73 12.76
C ASN A 180 3.21 13.22 13.42
N THR A 181 4.30 14.01 13.33
CA THR A 181 5.58 13.63 13.92
C THR A 181 5.78 14.25 15.30
N LYS A 182 6.50 13.54 16.15
CA LYS A 182 6.81 13.95 17.53
C LYS A 182 7.52 15.30 17.57
N LYS A 183 7.13 16.14 18.52
CA LYS A 183 7.77 17.39 18.87
C LYS A 183 8.56 17.22 20.17
N ALA A 184 9.47 18.15 20.46
CA ALA A 184 10.03 18.27 21.80
C ALA A 184 9.00 18.89 22.75
N ASN A 185 9.03 18.48 23.99
CA ASN A 185 8.32 19.15 25.06
C ASN A 185 9.26 20.17 25.77
N SER A 186 8.68 21.18 26.38
CA SER A 186 9.45 22.05 27.28
C SER A 186 9.96 21.23 28.47
N GLY A 187 11.25 21.40 28.81
CA GLY A 187 11.86 20.66 29.90
C GLY A 187 13.37 20.52 29.76
N LYS A 188 13.96 19.83 30.74
CA LYS A 188 15.37 19.45 30.70
C LYS A 188 15.62 18.47 29.57
N LEU A 189 16.89 18.25 29.24
CA LEU A 189 17.29 17.25 28.28
C LEU A 189 16.69 15.90 28.67
N ARG A 190 15.93 15.33 27.75
CA ARG A 190 15.39 13.96 27.80
C ARG A 190 16.05 13.12 26.72
N VAL A 191 16.61 12.00 27.14
CA VAL A 191 17.24 11.03 26.23
C VAL A 191 16.39 9.78 26.22
N GLU A 192 16.00 9.34 25.04
CA GLU A 192 15.26 8.08 24.84
C GLU A 192 16.10 7.13 23.99
N LEU A 193 16.36 5.94 24.50
CA LEU A 193 17.02 4.85 23.80
C LEU A 193 16.03 3.72 23.62
N GLY A 194 15.96 3.18 22.43
CA GLY A 194 15.10 2.04 22.12
C GLY A 194 15.86 0.98 21.31
N ASN A 195 15.64 -0.27 21.67
CA ASN A 195 16.00 -1.42 20.85
C ASN A 195 14.76 -2.29 20.67
N SER A 196 14.58 -2.83 19.45
CA SER A 196 13.62 -3.89 19.18
C SER A 196 14.26 -4.88 18.25
N THR A 197 14.40 -6.12 18.71
CA THR A 197 14.96 -7.22 17.94
C THR A 197 13.91 -8.30 17.78
N THR A 198 13.62 -8.66 16.53
CA THR A 198 12.66 -9.71 16.19
C THR A 198 13.28 -10.74 15.26
N PHE A 199 12.83 -11.97 15.37
CA PHE A 199 13.21 -13.11 14.54
C PHE A 199 12.03 -13.57 13.74
N SER A 200 12.25 -13.85 12.44
CA SER A 200 11.22 -14.19 11.47
C SER A 200 11.33 -15.64 11.04
N SER A 201 10.19 -16.34 10.95
CA SER A 201 10.09 -17.68 10.37
C SER A 201 8.84 -17.80 9.51
N PRO A 202 8.77 -18.68 8.51
CA PRO A 202 7.57 -18.90 7.70
C PRO A 202 6.34 -19.18 8.58
N LEU A 203 5.18 -18.62 8.19
CA LEU A 203 3.91 -18.81 8.89
C LEU A 203 2.95 -19.70 8.11
N VAL A 204 2.72 -19.41 6.83
CA VAL A 204 1.82 -20.17 5.96
C VAL A 204 2.63 -20.64 4.74
N MET A 205 2.68 -21.94 4.56
CA MET A 205 3.37 -22.60 3.44
C MET A 205 2.47 -23.69 2.86
N PRO A 206 2.63 -24.05 1.57
CA PRO A 206 2.02 -25.26 1.02
C PRO A 206 2.48 -26.51 1.77
N GLU A 207 1.69 -27.57 1.71
CA GLU A 207 2.04 -28.86 2.29
C GLU A 207 2.74 -29.74 1.26
N PHE A 208 3.94 -30.23 1.61
CA PHE A 208 4.79 -31.05 0.76
C PHE A 208 4.67 -32.53 1.12
N GLN A 209 4.80 -33.42 0.13
CA GLN A 209 4.85 -34.83 0.35
C GLN A 209 6.30 -35.36 0.45
N GLN A 210 6.53 -36.39 1.27
CA GLN A 210 7.81 -37.04 1.47
C GLN A 210 7.73 -38.57 1.29
N THR A 211 6.63 -39.09 0.75
CA THR A 211 6.32 -40.52 0.65
C THR A 211 6.71 -41.14 -0.67
N TYR A 212 6.71 -40.32 -1.72
CA TYR A 212 6.96 -40.75 -3.10
C TYR A 212 8.14 -39.98 -3.70
N GLY A 213 8.83 -40.62 -4.64
CA GLY A 213 9.82 -39.91 -5.43
C GLY A 213 9.22 -38.73 -6.18
N ALA A 214 10.06 -37.73 -6.48
CA ALA A 214 9.62 -36.54 -7.22
C ALA A 214 9.07 -36.89 -8.60
N GLN A 215 8.25 -35.99 -9.13
CA GLN A 215 7.71 -36.09 -10.48
C GLN A 215 7.05 -37.44 -10.77
N TRP A 216 6.21 -37.85 -9.82
CA TRP A 216 5.46 -39.11 -9.92
C TRP A 216 6.30 -40.36 -9.83
N GLY A 217 7.49 -40.33 -9.21
CA GLY A 217 8.31 -41.48 -8.89
C GLY A 217 7.62 -42.48 -7.95
N ASP A 218 8.18 -43.66 -7.77
CA ASP A 218 7.64 -44.71 -6.93
C ASP A 218 7.64 -44.38 -5.44
N LYS A 219 6.90 -45.14 -4.65
CA LYS A 219 6.91 -45.04 -3.19
C LYS A 219 8.30 -45.35 -2.65
N ILE A 220 8.83 -44.45 -1.85
CA ILE A 220 10.18 -44.59 -1.30
C ILE A 220 10.12 -45.34 0.04
N ASN A 221 11.12 -46.19 0.27
CA ASN A 221 11.21 -47.00 1.51
C ASN A 221 11.75 -46.22 2.70
N HIS A 222 12.37 -45.06 2.47
CA HIS A 222 12.89 -44.17 3.51
C HIS A 222 12.40 -42.77 3.26
N PRO A 223 12.03 -42.01 4.32
CA PRO A 223 11.67 -40.60 4.17
C PRO A 223 12.79 -39.83 3.46
N GLN A 224 12.41 -38.98 2.52
CA GLN A 224 13.38 -38.08 1.90
C GLN A 224 14.00 -37.19 2.96
N SER A 225 15.32 -36.95 2.86
CA SER A 225 16.03 -36.04 3.76
C SER A 225 15.77 -34.58 3.44
N TRP A 226 15.16 -34.29 2.28
CA TRP A 226 14.93 -32.94 1.83
C TRP A 226 13.55 -32.40 2.25
N ASP A 227 13.57 -31.26 2.89
CA ASP A 227 12.40 -30.46 3.25
C ASP A 227 12.55 -29.07 2.62
N PRO A 228 11.58 -28.60 1.81
CA PRO A 228 11.58 -27.25 1.26
C PRO A 228 11.79 -26.16 2.32
N THR A 229 11.41 -26.44 3.57
CA THR A 229 11.61 -25.51 4.68
C THR A 229 13.08 -25.26 5.01
N ASP A 230 14.00 -26.19 4.66
CA ASP A 230 15.44 -26.06 4.87
C ASP A 230 16.10 -24.98 4.01
N PHE A 231 15.43 -24.56 2.93
CA PHE A 231 15.88 -23.43 2.11
C PHE A 231 15.75 -22.11 2.86
N PHE A 232 14.75 -22.00 3.74
CA PHE A 232 14.51 -20.78 4.48
C PHE A 232 15.47 -20.66 5.67
N ARG A 233 15.83 -19.44 5.99
CA ARG A 233 16.58 -19.12 7.20
C ARG A 233 15.69 -18.43 8.22
N THR A 234 16.10 -18.43 9.48
CA THR A 234 15.55 -17.49 10.46
C THR A 234 16.00 -16.09 10.08
N GLY A 235 15.04 -15.27 9.64
CA GLY A 235 15.26 -13.85 9.42
C GLY A 235 15.35 -13.10 10.74
N HIS A 236 15.87 -11.88 10.73
CA HIS A 236 15.87 -11.00 11.90
C HIS A 236 15.72 -9.54 11.49
N THR A 237 15.17 -8.75 12.40
CA THR A 237 15.09 -7.30 12.24
C THR A 237 15.52 -6.63 13.54
N ILE A 238 16.55 -5.79 13.47
CA ILE A 238 17.10 -5.05 14.60
C ILE A 238 16.85 -3.58 14.38
N ASN A 239 16.05 -2.98 15.24
CA ASN A 239 15.77 -1.55 15.24
C ASN A 239 16.42 -0.90 16.46
N ASN A 240 17.27 0.09 16.25
CA ASN A 240 17.84 0.90 17.33
C ASN A 240 17.41 2.35 17.14
N SER A 241 16.98 3.00 18.19
CA SER A 241 16.57 4.42 18.17
C SER A 241 17.23 5.18 19.29
N LEU A 242 17.71 6.38 18.98
CA LEU A 242 18.15 7.41 19.90
C LEU A 242 17.38 8.68 19.63
N SER A 243 16.80 9.27 20.66
CA SER A 243 16.12 10.55 20.55
C SER A 243 16.55 11.46 21.71
N LEU A 244 16.86 12.69 21.35
CA LEU A 244 17.24 13.77 22.27
C LEU A 244 16.20 14.86 22.15
N SER A 245 15.58 15.26 23.24
CA SER A 245 14.63 16.38 23.25
C SER A 245 14.91 17.30 24.42
N MET A 246 14.88 18.59 24.14
CA MET A 246 15.10 19.65 25.15
C MET A 246 14.40 20.93 24.73
N GLY A 247 14.13 21.80 25.68
CA GLY A 247 13.60 23.11 25.36
C GLY A 247 12.94 23.82 26.52
N ASN A 248 12.44 24.99 26.23
CA ASN A 248 11.64 25.81 27.12
C ASN A 248 10.36 26.27 26.40
N GLU A 249 9.60 27.17 26.96
CA GLU A 249 8.37 27.69 26.37
C GLU A 249 8.59 28.45 25.04
N TYR A 250 9.83 28.93 24.78
CA TYR A 250 10.17 29.71 23.58
C TYR A 250 10.86 28.89 22.50
N ASN A 251 11.61 27.89 22.88
CA ASN A 251 12.36 27.07 21.91
C ASN A 251 12.41 25.60 22.34
N GLN A 252 12.06 24.70 21.45
CA GLN A 252 12.03 23.26 21.67
C GLN A 252 12.70 22.55 20.50
N THR A 253 13.66 21.70 20.81
CA THR A 253 14.43 20.95 19.80
C THR A 253 14.39 19.47 20.10
N ARG A 254 14.07 18.68 19.06
CA ARG A 254 14.18 17.23 19.05
C ARG A 254 15.11 16.79 17.92
N VAL A 255 16.03 15.91 18.26
CA VAL A 255 16.90 15.22 17.31
C VAL A 255 16.68 13.72 17.49
N SER A 256 16.55 12.98 16.41
CA SER A 256 16.49 11.51 16.47
C SER A 256 17.38 10.86 15.40
N ALA A 257 17.89 9.69 15.75
CA ALA A 257 18.60 8.79 14.85
C ALA A 257 18.06 7.37 15.04
N VAL A 258 17.64 6.75 13.94
CA VAL A 258 17.09 5.39 13.97
C VAL A 258 17.79 4.55 12.91
N THR A 259 18.17 3.34 13.30
CA THR A 259 18.70 2.33 12.39
C THR A 259 17.80 1.11 12.37
N MET A 260 17.58 0.55 11.21
CA MET A 260 16.91 -0.72 11.01
C MET A 260 17.76 -1.60 10.09
N ASN A 261 18.17 -2.75 10.60
CA ASN A 261 18.87 -3.76 9.82
C ASN A 261 18.02 -5.04 9.81
N GLY A 262 17.60 -5.46 8.65
CA GLY A 262 16.69 -6.59 8.46
C GLY A 262 17.20 -7.62 7.47
N THR A 263 17.01 -8.88 7.81
CA THR A 263 17.20 -9.99 6.89
C THR A 263 15.89 -10.78 6.78
N GLY A 264 15.49 -11.10 5.56
CA GLY A 264 14.29 -11.91 5.32
C GLY A 264 14.52 -13.40 5.53
N ILE A 265 13.44 -14.17 5.40
CA ILE A 265 13.47 -15.64 5.51
C ILE A 265 14.10 -16.31 4.29
N ILE A 266 14.09 -15.66 3.12
CA ILE A 266 14.85 -16.11 1.94
C ILE A 266 16.29 -15.62 2.09
N PRO A 267 17.31 -16.47 1.89
CA PRO A 267 18.69 -16.04 1.93
C PRO A 267 18.96 -14.89 0.93
N LYS A 268 19.79 -13.92 1.32
CA LYS A 268 20.12 -12.72 0.53
C LYS A 268 18.96 -11.72 0.33
N ASN A 269 17.79 -11.93 0.90
CA ASN A 269 16.80 -10.87 1.05
C ASN A 269 17.17 -10.03 2.26
N ASN A 270 17.53 -8.75 2.06
CA ASN A 270 18.02 -7.87 3.12
C ASN A 270 17.47 -6.44 2.94
N VAL A 271 17.37 -5.73 4.05
CA VAL A 271 17.04 -4.29 4.06
C VAL A 271 17.80 -3.58 5.19
N ASP A 272 18.47 -2.49 4.83
CA ASP A 272 19.12 -1.58 5.78
C ASP A 272 18.53 -0.19 5.63
N ARG A 273 18.16 0.45 6.75
CA ARG A 273 17.58 1.78 6.76
C ARG A 273 18.15 2.63 7.88
N TYR A 274 18.51 3.86 7.54
CA TYR A 274 19.09 4.84 8.44
C TYR A 274 18.29 6.13 8.34
N ASN A 275 17.66 6.53 9.43
CA ASN A 275 16.85 7.74 9.54
C ASN A 275 17.50 8.71 10.50
N PHE A 276 17.68 9.94 10.06
CA PHE A 276 18.07 11.06 10.90
C PHE A 276 17.00 12.15 10.81
N SER A 277 16.54 12.68 11.95
CA SER A 277 15.57 13.79 11.96
C SER A 277 15.95 14.87 12.97
N LEU A 278 15.67 16.11 12.59
CA LEU A 278 15.78 17.31 13.43
C LEU A 278 14.48 18.08 13.32
N ARG A 279 13.90 18.45 14.44
CA ARG A 279 12.78 19.37 14.51
C ARG A 279 13.04 20.46 15.55
N ASN A 280 12.83 21.70 15.19
CA ASN A 280 12.88 22.84 16.10
C ASN A 280 11.60 23.63 16.00
N THR A 281 10.97 23.91 17.12
CA THR A 281 9.80 24.79 17.22
C THR A 281 10.18 26.00 18.10
N SER A 282 10.04 27.20 17.52
CA SER A 282 10.36 28.45 18.20
C SER A 282 9.12 29.32 18.31
N SER A 283 8.91 29.90 19.47
CA SER A 283 7.82 30.84 19.79
C SER A 283 8.40 32.22 20.10
N LEU A 284 8.09 33.19 19.28
CA LEU A 284 8.63 34.53 19.28
C LEU A 284 7.52 35.58 19.48
N LEU A 285 7.90 36.86 19.68
CA LEU A 285 6.97 37.99 19.80
C LEU A 285 5.86 37.76 20.83
N HIS A 286 6.22 37.32 22.07
CA HIS A 286 5.26 36.93 23.11
C HIS A 286 4.24 35.88 22.63
N HIS A 287 4.75 34.78 22.00
CA HIS A 287 3.99 33.67 21.49
C HIS A 287 3.09 33.96 20.26
N ARG A 288 3.14 35.20 19.70
CA ARG A 288 2.38 35.55 18.50
C ARG A 288 2.96 34.95 17.23
N LEU A 289 4.28 34.70 17.17
CA LEU A 289 4.94 34.10 16.02
C LEU A 289 5.50 32.75 16.41
N LYS A 290 5.00 31.68 15.76
CA LYS A 290 5.53 30.33 15.89
C LYS A 290 6.25 29.96 14.61
N LEU A 291 7.46 29.43 14.72
CA LEU A 291 8.25 28.87 13.62
C LEU A 291 8.47 27.39 13.90
N ASP A 292 8.30 26.56 12.88
CA ASP A 292 8.55 25.12 12.91
C ASP A 292 9.52 24.77 11.79
N PHE A 293 10.70 24.30 12.14
CA PHE A 293 11.73 23.84 11.21
C PHE A 293 11.87 22.33 11.31
N THR A 294 11.88 21.65 10.17
CA THR A 294 12.08 20.20 10.09
C THR A 294 13.13 19.86 9.04
N LEU A 295 14.01 18.92 9.38
CA LEU A 295 14.97 18.32 8.45
C LEU A 295 15.03 16.82 8.70
N ARG A 296 14.91 16.01 7.63
CA ARG A 296 15.05 14.56 7.69
C ARG A 296 15.93 14.08 6.56
N TYR A 297 16.79 13.14 6.87
CA TYR A 297 17.57 12.39 5.89
C TYR A 297 17.34 10.91 6.11
N ILE A 298 17.02 10.21 5.03
CA ILE A 298 16.73 8.77 5.05
C ILE A 298 17.60 8.10 3.99
N HIS A 299 18.27 7.05 4.38
CA HIS A 299 18.98 6.16 3.46
C HIS A 299 18.44 4.74 3.62
N THR A 300 18.04 4.12 2.52
CA THR A 300 17.57 2.73 2.48
C THR A 300 18.38 1.96 1.44
N ALA A 301 18.81 0.75 1.77
CA ALA A 301 19.42 -0.20 0.85
C ALA A 301 18.64 -1.52 0.95
N GLU A 302 18.19 -2.03 -0.18
CA GLU A 302 17.36 -3.22 -0.30
C GLU A 302 18.00 -4.18 -1.28
N GLN A 303 17.91 -5.49 -0.99
CA GLN A 303 18.47 -6.53 -1.83
C GLN A 303 17.48 -7.68 -1.99
N ASN A 304 17.27 -8.12 -3.24
CA ASN A 304 16.51 -9.30 -3.61
C ASN A 304 15.10 -9.33 -3.00
N MET A 305 14.36 -8.22 -3.15
CA MET A 305 12.98 -8.05 -2.67
C MET A 305 11.97 -8.66 -3.67
N LEU A 306 12.08 -9.97 -3.90
CA LEU A 306 11.24 -10.72 -4.81
C LEU A 306 9.85 -10.93 -4.22
N SER A 307 8.80 -10.62 -4.98
CA SER A 307 7.41 -10.79 -4.53
C SER A 307 6.75 -12.06 -5.06
N GLN A 308 6.90 -12.37 -6.34
CA GLN A 308 6.32 -13.55 -7.02
C GLN A 308 6.97 -13.75 -8.39
N GLY A 309 6.47 -14.74 -9.13
CA GLY A 309 6.84 -15.06 -10.50
C GLY A 309 7.42 -16.47 -10.59
N MET A 310 7.55 -16.95 -11.82
CA MET A 310 8.09 -18.29 -12.08
C MET A 310 9.57 -18.26 -12.46
N TYR A 311 9.93 -17.40 -13.42
CA TYR A 311 11.29 -17.34 -13.95
C TYR A 311 12.20 -16.55 -13.01
N GLY A 312 13.34 -17.11 -12.65
CA GLY A 312 14.29 -16.47 -11.73
C GLY A 312 13.84 -16.43 -10.27
N ASN A 313 12.78 -17.14 -9.90
CA ASN A 313 12.30 -17.27 -8.53
C ASN A 313 12.90 -18.54 -7.88
N PRO A 314 13.66 -18.43 -6.80
CA PRO A 314 14.27 -19.59 -6.15
C PRO A 314 13.25 -20.56 -5.53
N LEU A 315 12.02 -20.11 -5.24
CA LEU A 315 10.98 -20.95 -4.66
C LEU A 315 10.43 -21.98 -5.64
N VAL A 316 10.49 -21.71 -6.94
CA VAL A 316 10.02 -22.68 -7.97
C VAL A 316 10.83 -23.97 -7.89
N PRO A 317 12.16 -24.01 -8.09
CA PRO A 317 12.93 -25.23 -7.92
C PRO A 317 12.88 -25.78 -6.50
N VAL A 318 12.84 -24.94 -5.47
CA VAL A 318 12.73 -25.37 -4.06
C VAL A 318 11.46 -26.17 -3.82
N TYR A 319 10.32 -25.77 -4.38
CA TYR A 319 9.04 -26.45 -4.17
C TYR A 319 8.83 -27.64 -5.09
N LEU A 320 9.42 -27.64 -6.30
CA LEU A 320 9.10 -28.62 -7.33
C LEU A 320 10.13 -29.75 -7.45
N VAL A 321 11.31 -29.56 -6.89
CA VAL A 321 12.41 -30.50 -7.01
C VAL A 321 12.84 -31.00 -5.64
N PRO A 322 12.15 -32.00 -5.06
CA PRO A 322 12.66 -32.71 -3.92
C PRO A 322 13.96 -33.44 -4.26
N ASP A 323 14.72 -33.84 -3.28
CA ASP A 323 16.12 -34.32 -3.31
C ASP A 323 16.42 -35.62 -4.13
N VAL A 324 15.55 -35.93 -5.07
CA VAL A 324 15.69 -37.08 -5.99
C VAL A 324 16.84 -36.95 -6.98
N LEU A 325 17.53 -35.82 -6.95
CA LEU A 325 18.76 -35.60 -7.70
C LEU A 325 19.83 -36.62 -7.42
N GLN A 326 19.91 -37.16 -6.20
CA GLN A 326 20.91 -38.14 -5.82
C GLN A 326 20.74 -39.49 -6.53
N GLU A 327 19.48 -39.94 -6.72
CA GLU A 327 19.25 -41.25 -7.36
C GLU A 327 19.27 -41.19 -8.91
N ARG A 328 18.80 -40.07 -9.52
CA ARG A 328 18.69 -39.96 -10.98
C ARG A 328 20.00 -39.62 -11.68
N ILE A 329 20.96 -38.99 -11.01
CA ILE A 329 22.12 -38.39 -11.67
C ILE A 329 23.39 -39.26 -11.52
N ASN A 330 23.36 -40.30 -10.72
CA ASN A 330 24.53 -41.12 -10.44
C ASN A 330 25.76 -40.29 -10.04
N VAL A 331 25.51 -39.15 -9.42
CA VAL A 331 26.50 -38.17 -8.97
C VAL A 331 26.87 -38.49 -7.54
N ASN A 332 28.11 -38.22 -7.17
CA ASN A 332 28.66 -38.30 -5.84
C ASN A 332 27.61 -38.18 -4.73
N PRO A 333 27.46 -39.15 -3.82
CA PRO A 333 26.50 -39.12 -2.72
C PRO A 333 26.58 -37.88 -1.81
N ASP A 334 27.70 -37.15 -1.89
CA ASP A 334 27.87 -35.87 -1.18
C ASP A 334 27.36 -34.65 -1.99
N TYR A 335 26.70 -34.87 -3.16
CA TYR A 335 26.15 -33.77 -3.95
C TYR A 335 24.97 -33.14 -3.24
N ASN A 336 25.11 -31.86 -2.98
CA ASN A 336 24.07 -30.99 -2.45
C ASN A 336 24.08 -29.71 -3.28
N TYR A 337 22.98 -29.40 -3.94
CA TYR A 337 22.90 -28.23 -4.82
C TYR A 337 23.09 -26.88 -4.09
N LYS A 338 23.08 -26.87 -2.76
CA LYS A 338 23.48 -25.73 -1.94
C LYS A 338 24.99 -25.50 -2.00
N ASN A 339 25.78 -26.57 -1.87
CA ASN A 339 27.25 -26.51 -1.81
C ASN A 339 27.86 -26.54 -3.21
N HIS A 340 27.16 -27.08 -4.20
CA HIS A 340 27.60 -27.25 -5.58
C HIS A 340 26.68 -26.52 -6.56
N PHE A 341 26.26 -25.28 -6.24
CA PHE A 341 25.39 -24.50 -7.12
C PHE A 341 26.13 -23.95 -8.37
N GLU A 342 27.44 -23.95 -8.36
CA GLU A 342 28.29 -23.49 -9.47
C GLU A 342 29.49 -24.40 -9.66
N VAL A 343 29.99 -24.47 -10.90
CA VAL A 343 31.17 -25.21 -11.34
C VAL A 343 31.92 -24.38 -12.37
N TYR A 344 33.28 -24.48 -12.37
CA TYR A 344 34.09 -23.80 -13.37
C TYR A 344 33.85 -24.39 -14.78
N ASP A 345 33.41 -23.57 -15.73
CA ASP A 345 33.26 -23.91 -17.14
C ASP A 345 34.47 -23.34 -17.93
N PRO A 346 35.36 -24.20 -18.43
CA PRO A 346 36.52 -23.71 -19.19
C PRO A 346 36.16 -22.96 -20.49
N ARG A 347 35.00 -23.22 -21.09
CA ARG A 347 34.52 -22.55 -22.29
C ARG A 347 34.06 -21.13 -22.01
N LEU A 348 33.45 -20.95 -20.84
CA LEU A 348 33.04 -19.64 -20.38
C LEU A 348 34.21 -18.86 -19.76
N GLY A 349 35.22 -19.56 -19.23
CA GLY A 349 36.31 -18.96 -18.46
C GLY A 349 35.90 -18.46 -17.08
N ALA A 350 34.76 -18.93 -16.56
CA ALA A 350 34.18 -18.57 -15.25
C ALA A 350 33.34 -19.66 -14.65
N ASN A 351 32.90 -19.48 -13.40
CA ASN A 351 31.93 -20.38 -12.80
C ASN A 351 30.57 -20.21 -13.50
N ALA A 352 30.01 -21.34 -13.94
CA ALA A 352 28.68 -21.49 -14.50
C ALA A 352 27.77 -22.18 -13.48
N GLN A 353 26.48 -22.00 -13.65
CA GLN A 353 25.48 -22.68 -12.87
C GLN A 353 25.61 -24.20 -13.00
N TYR A 354 25.59 -24.91 -11.90
CA TYR A 354 25.43 -26.36 -11.92
C TYR A 354 24.01 -26.76 -11.63
N TRP A 355 23.29 -27.13 -12.68
CA TRP A 355 21.88 -27.53 -12.62
C TRP A 355 21.57 -28.63 -13.66
N PRO A 356 21.85 -29.89 -13.32
CA PRO A 356 21.77 -31.00 -14.27
C PRO A 356 20.35 -31.40 -14.70
N LEU A 357 19.32 -30.85 -14.06
CA LEU A 357 17.91 -31.14 -14.39
C LEU A 357 17.39 -30.35 -15.61
N GLY A 358 18.08 -29.31 -16.05
CA GLY A 358 17.58 -28.40 -17.04
C GLY A 358 16.42 -27.53 -16.52
N ASP A 359 15.77 -26.81 -17.40
CA ASP A 359 14.70 -25.87 -17.06
C ASP A 359 13.36 -26.54 -16.75
N MET A 360 13.20 -27.81 -17.10
CA MET A 360 11.98 -28.62 -16.93
C MET A 360 10.70 -27.96 -17.49
N GLY A 361 10.84 -27.06 -18.46
CA GLY A 361 9.73 -26.28 -19.02
C GLY A 361 9.19 -25.18 -18.11
N MET A 362 9.90 -24.88 -16.99
CA MET A 362 9.48 -23.91 -15.97
C MET A 362 10.50 -22.80 -15.78
N GLY A 363 11.56 -22.77 -16.59
CA GLY A 363 12.67 -21.83 -16.37
C GLY A 363 13.41 -22.08 -15.07
N MET A 364 13.47 -23.33 -14.61
CA MET A 364 14.13 -23.69 -13.36
C MET A 364 15.63 -23.54 -13.46
N GLN A 365 16.20 -23.10 -12.37
CA GLN A 365 17.62 -22.92 -12.14
C GLN A 365 17.95 -23.38 -10.73
N ASN A 366 19.25 -23.61 -10.46
CA ASN A 366 19.65 -23.89 -9.09
C ASN A 366 19.21 -22.74 -8.15
N PRO A 367 18.46 -22.99 -7.08
CA PRO A 367 17.95 -21.93 -6.21
C PRO A 367 19.04 -21.12 -5.52
N TYR A 368 20.20 -21.76 -5.23
CA TYR A 368 21.35 -21.05 -4.66
C TYR A 368 22.16 -20.27 -5.70
N TRP A 369 22.12 -20.66 -6.98
CA TRP A 369 22.59 -19.81 -8.07
C TRP A 369 21.74 -18.53 -8.15
N ILE A 370 20.43 -18.68 -8.17
CA ILE A 370 19.51 -17.54 -8.25
C ILE A 370 19.83 -16.51 -7.16
N ILE A 371 19.84 -16.93 -5.89
CA ILE A 371 20.05 -15.99 -4.78
C ILE A 371 21.46 -15.39 -4.70
N ASN A 372 22.46 -16.00 -5.34
CA ASN A 372 23.84 -15.55 -5.31
C ASN A 372 24.32 -14.89 -6.62
N ARG A 373 23.63 -15.11 -7.75
CA ARG A 373 24.06 -14.68 -9.09
C ARG A 373 22.99 -13.90 -9.88
N ASN A 374 21.72 -13.96 -9.47
CA ASN A 374 20.67 -13.09 -9.99
C ASN A 374 20.36 -12.04 -8.91
N LEU A 375 21.05 -10.92 -8.96
CA LEU A 375 21.10 -9.95 -7.87
C LEU A 375 20.35 -8.69 -8.25
N TYR A 376 19.32 -8.36 -7.50
CA TYR A 376 18.63 -7.09 -7.57
C TYR A 376 18.93 -6.24 -6.33
N ASN A 377 19.48 -5.05 -6.55
CA ASN A 377 19.81 -4.13 -5.45
C ASN A 377 19.18 -2.78 -5.72
N GLN A 378 18.61 -2.18 -4.68
CA GLN A 378 18.04 -0.85 -4.73
C GLN A 378 18.58 0.00 -3.58
N LYS A 379 18.94 1.25 -3.88
CA LYS A 379 19.37 2.24 -2.89
C LYS A 379 18.56 3.50 -3.04
N LYS A 380 18.00 3.96 -1.93
CA LYS A 380 17.19 5.19 -1.87
C LYS A 380 17.85 6.18 -0.93
N LYS A 381 17.91 7.45 -1.35
CA LYS A 381 18.37 8.57 -0.53
C LYS A 381 17.30 9.64 -0.57
N ARG A 382 16.72 9.95 0.57
CA ARG A 382 15.64 10.94 0.64
C ARG A 382 15.99 12.05 1.61
N LEU A 383 15.83 13.29 1.17
CA LEU A 383 16.02 14.49 1.95
C LEU A 383 14.70 15.27 1.99
N LEU A 384 14.17 15.45 3.21
CA LEU A 384 13.00 16.28 3.45
C LEU A 384 13.38 17.47 4.31
N GLY A 385 13.01 18.67 3.90
CA GLY A 385 13.19 19.90 4.65
C GLY A 385 11.90 20.72 4.68
N GLY A 386 11.57 21.33 5.81
CA GLY A 386 10.37 22.14 5.93
C GLY A 386 10.54 23.32 6.86
N ILE A 387 9.90 24.41 6.50
CA ILE A 387 9.75 25.61 7.34
C ILE A 387 8.28 25.95 7.38
N GLY A 388 7.72 26.01 8.57
CA GLY A 388 6.38 26.47 8.86
C GLY A 388 6.40 27.75 9.70
N MET A 389 5.48 28.65 9.42
CA MET A 389 5.27 29.87 10.17
C MET A 389 3.80 30.03 10.50
N LYS A 390 3.46 30.38 11.75
CA LYS A 390 2.14 30.81 12.17
C LYS A 390 2.24 32.14 12.91
N PHE A 391 1.47 33.12 12.47
CA PHE A 391 1.43 34.44 13.07
C PHE A 391 0.01 34.80 13.52
N ASP A 392 -0.19 34.96 14.83
CA ASP A 392 -1.45 35.34 15.43
C ASP A 392 -1.63 36.86 15.30
N LEU A 393 -2.38 37.33 14.31
CA LEU A 393 -2.69 38.73 14.06
C LEU A 393 -3.57 39.28 15.15
N THR A 394 -4.61 38.55 15.53
CA THR A 394 -5.53 38.85 16.63
C THR A 394 -5.81 37.58 17.43
N SER A 395 -6.62 37.64 18.48
CA SER A 395 -7.06 36.45 19.20
C SER A 395 -7.97 35.50 18.40
N TRP A 396 -8.48 35.98 17.28
CA TRP A 396 -9.44 35.26 16.43
C TRP A 396 -8.98 35.08 14.96
N LEU A 397 -7.85 35.72 14.57
CA LEU A 397 -7.31 35.63 13.20
C LEU A 397 -5.82 35.31 13.25
N ASN A 398 -5.40 34.29 12.57
CA ASN A 398 -4.00 33.98 12.33
C ASN A 398 -3.73 33.72 10.85
N VAL A 399 -2.48 33.92 10.46
CA VAL A 399 -1.94 33.59 9.15
C VAL A 399 -0.88 32.52 9.35
N SER A 400 -0.93 31.45 8.57
CA SER A 400 0.09 30.42 8.56
C SER A 400 0.54 30.11 7.14
N GLY A 401 1.82 29.78 7.00
CA GLY A 401 2.40 29.41 5.73
C GLY A 401 3.46 28.33 5.91
N ARG A 402 3.62 27.45 4.95
CA ARG A 402 4.61 26.38 4.95
C ARG A 402 5.28 26.28 3.59
N ILE A 403 6.55 25.89 3.62
CA ILE A 403 7.32 25.49 2.45
C ILE A 403 8.01 24.18 2.82
N HIS A 404 7.84 23.17 1.99
CA HIS A 404 8.47 21.87 2.12
C HIS A 404 9.18 21.47 0.84
N TYR A 405 10.35 20.90 1.00
CA TYR A 405 11.15 20.29 -0.05
C TYR A 405 11.32 18.81 0.27
N ASP A 406 11.03 17.95 -0.69
CA ASP A 406 11.21 16.51 -0.60
C ASP A 406 11.93 16.03 -1.86
N ARG A 407 13.12 15.50 -1.70
CA ARG A 407 13.90 14.93 -2.81
C ARG A 407 14.24 13.48 -2.49
N ASP A 408 13.73 12.59 -3.32
CA ASP A 408 14.06 11.17 -3.33
C ASP A 408 14.92 10.85 -4.55
N GLN A 409 16.01 10.13 -4.32
CA GLN A 409 16.90 9.61 -5.36
C GLN A 409 17.01 8.10 -5.14
N GLU A 410 16.58 7.35 -6.15
CA GLU A 410 16.59 5.90 -6.17
C GLU A 410 17.56 5.41 -7.26
N THR A 411 18.37 4.42 -6.94
CA THR A 411 19.22 3.71 -7.90
C THR A 411 18.92 2.23 -7.77
N ALA A 412 18.49 1.59 -8.86
CA ALA A 412 18.27 0.15 -8.93
C ALA A 412 19.27 -0.48 -9.90
N THR A 413 19.74 -1.68 -9.56
CA THR A 413 20.60 -2.47 -10.43
C THR A 413 20.17 -3.93 -10.39
N GLU A 414 20.09 -4.57 -11.57
CA GLU A 414 19.97 -6.02 -11.70
C GLU A 414 21.21 -6.58 -12.40
N LYS A 415 21.71 -7.68 -11.87
CA LYS A 415 22.89 -8.40 -12.37
C LYS A 415 22.53 -9.85 -12.56
N LEU A 416 22.42 -10.28 -13.79
CA LEU A 416 22.26 -11.68 -14.14
C LEU A 416 23.60 -12.20 -14.69
N TYR A 417 24.25 -13.08 -13.93
CA TYR A 417 25.55 -13.65 -14.33
C TYR A 417 25.39 -14.55 -15.57
N ALA A 418 26.45 -14.61 -16.36
CA ALA A 418 26.54 -15.57 -17.44
C ALA A 418 26.21 -16.98 -16.94
N SER A 419 25.47 -17.79 -17.73
CA SER A 419 24.87 -19.07 -17.35
C SER A 419 23.54 -18.98 -16.59
N SER A 420 23.06 -17.81 -16.19
CA SER A 420 21.67 -17.65 -15.77
C SER A 420 20.74 -17.78 -16.96
N LEU A 421 19.61 -18.47 -16.78
CA LEU A 421 18.69 -18.80 -17.90
C LEU A 421 18.13 -17.56 -18.62
N GLN A 422 17.95 -16.47 -17.87
CA GLN A 422 17.40 -15.21 -18.39
C GLN A 422 18.48 -14.22 -18.84
N ALA A 423 19.76 -14.57 -18.67
CA ALA A 423 20.86 -13.73 -19.05
C ALA A 423 21.31 -13.99 -20.49
N GLY A 424 21.96 -13.02 -21.09
CA GLY A 424 22.76 -13.24 -22.30
C GLY A 424 23.95 -14.16 -22.05
N PRO A 425 24.64 -14.60 -23.11
CA PRO A 425 25.78 -15.53 -23.00
C PRO A 425 26.90 -15.05 -22.08
N LEU A 426 27.11 -13.74 -21.97
CA LEU A 426 28.13 -13.10 -21.14
C LEU A 426 27.55 -12.45 -19.87
N GLY A 427 26.24 -12.61 -19.63
CA GLY A 427 25.46 -11.98 -18.56
C GLY A 427 24.56 -10.87 -19.06
N SER A 428 23.74 -10.32 -18.16
CA SER A 428 22.89 -9.15 -18.43
C SER A 428 22.99 -8.14 -17.29
N TYR A 429 22.80 -6.88 -17.62
CA TYR A 429 22.86 -5.79 -16.66
C TYR A 429 21.75 -4.77 -16.91
N TYR A 430 21.06 -4.43 -15.82
CA TYR A 430 20.12 -3.32 -15.75
C TYR A 430 20.59 -2.33 -14.70
N GLU A 431 20.47 -1.04 -15.00
CA GLU A 431 20.66 0.05 -14.06
C GLU A 431 19.61 1.14 -14.32
N SER A 432 18.99 1.64 -13.26
CA SER A 432 18.15 2.84 -13.33
C SER A 432 18.51 3.82 -12.23
N GLU A 433 18.36 5.11 -12.55
CA GLU A 433 18.41 6.20 -11.58
C GLU A 433 17.12 7.02 -11.71
N ASP A 434 16.31 7.03 -10.66
CA ASP A 434 15.07 7.80 -10.56
C ASP A 434 15.26 8.94 -9.55
N LYS A 435 14.88 10.15 -9.93
CA LYS A 435 14.92 11.34 -9.07
C LYS A 435 13.53 11.96 -9.00
N ASN A 436 12.94 11.98 -7.83
CA ASN A 436 11.68 12.66 -7.58
C ASN A 436 11.93 13.86 -6.68
N THR A 437 11.52 15.05 -7.11
CA THR A 437 11.69 16.29 -6.34
C THR A 437 10.33 16.97 -6.23
N GLN A 438 9.82 17.12 -5.01
CA GLN A 438 8.57 17.82 -4.73
C GLN A 438 8.82 19.07 -3.90
N VAL A 439 8.25 20.17 -4.34
CA VAL A 439 8.15 21.41 -3.58
C VAL A 439 6.68 21.67 -3.27
N TYR A 440 6.34 21.70 -2.00
CA TYR A 440 5.00 22.06 -1.55
C TYR A 440 5.03 23.36 -0.78
N SER A 441 4.10 24.25 -1.06
CA SER A 441 3.90 25.48 -0.26
C SER A 441 2.42 25.75 -0.08
N ASP A 442 2.06 26.29 1.09
CA ASP A 442 0.71 26.80 1.35
C ASP A 442 0.73 28.11 2.14
N LEU A 443 -0.36 28.86 1.98
CA LEU A 443 -0.66 30.06 2.75
C LEU A 443 -2.12 30.00 3.19
N LEU A 444 -2.34 30.09 4.49
CA LEU A 444 -3.64 29.91 5.13
C LEU A 444 -3.99 31.12 5.98
N PHE A 445 -5.20 31.62 5.81
CA PHE A 445 -5.85 32.60 6.66
C PHE A 445 -6.88 31.87 7.51
N ASN A 446 -6.67 31.84 8.81
CA ASN A 446 -7.56 31.14 9.74
C ASN A 446 -8.20 32.14 10.67
N VAL A 447 -9.51 32.09 10.83
CA VAL A 447 -10.28 32.90 11.81
C VAL A 447 -11.04 31.94 12.70
N ASN A 448 -11.09 32.10 13.97
CA ASN A 448 -11.95 31.41 14.94
C ASN A 448 -12.64 32.44 15.81
N LYS A 449 -13.97 32.57 15.65
CA LYS A 449 -14.71 33.66 16.34
C LYS A 449 -16.05 33.17 16.87
N ARG A 450 -16.33 33.54 18.13
CA ARG A 450 -17.67 33.39 18.69
C ARG A 450 -18.40 34.74 18.64
N LEU A 451 -19.64 34.72 18.19
CA LEU A 451 -20.54 35.85 18.09
C LEU A 451 -21.86 35.48 18.80
N GLY A 452 -21.88 35.66 20.12
CA GLY A 452 -23.02 35.22 20.94
C GLY A 452 -23.20 33.71 20.87
N ASP A 453 -24.37 33.27 20.41
CA ASP A 453 -24.70 31.86 20.26
C ASP A 453 -24.06 31.19 19.02
N PHE A 454 -23.47 31.98 18.12
CA PHE A 454 -22.85 31.49 16.91
C PHE A 454 -21.33 31.32 17.07
N SER A 455 -20.79 30.26 16.50
CA SER A 455 -19.35 30.05 16.27
C SER A 455 -19.07 30.01 14.78
N ILE A 456 -17.97 30.59 14.41
CA ILE A 456 -17.47 30.60 13.03
C ILE A 456 -16.04 30.08 13.06
N ASP A 457 -15.81 28.99 12.37
CA ASP A 457 -14.47 28.42 12.11
C ASP A 457 -14.32 28.24 10.62
N ALA A 458 -13.32 28.85 9.96
CA ALA A 458 -13.10 28.61 8.52
C ALA A 458 -11.64 28.94 8.14
N THR A 459 -11.17 28.41 7.04
CA THR A 459 -9.85 28.67 6.45
C THR A 459 -10.02 29.08 5.01
N LEU A 460 -9.39 30.18 4.62
CA LEU A 460 -9.10 30.48 3.22
C LEU A 460 -7.64 30.12 2.97
N GLY A 461 -7.38 29.23 2.00
CA GLY A 461 -6.05 28.73 1.74
C GLY A 461 -5.72 28.73 0.25
N SER A 462 -4.42 28.88 -0.02
CA SER A 462 -3.83 28.63 -1.34
C SER A 462 -2.69 27.66 -1.18
N SER A 463 -2.52 26.75 -2.13
CA SER A 463 -1.38 25.84 -2.12
C SER A 463 -0.82 25.60 -3.52
N ILE A 464 0.48 25.32 -3.57
CA ILE A 464 1.20 24.89 -4.77
C ILE A 464 1.94 23.60 -4.43
N CYS A 465 1.73 22.58 -5.24
CA CYS A 465 2.49 21.36 -5.19
C CYS A 465 3.13 21.16 -6.57
N ASP A 466 4.45 21.24 -6.61
CA ASP A 466 5.25 21.10 -7.84
C ASP A 466 6.12 19.87 -7.70
N THR A 467 5.97 18.90 -8.60
CA THR A 467 6.72 17.64 -8.59
C THR A 467 7.46 17.53 -9.91
N LYS A 468 8.77 17.31 -9.82
CA LYS A 468 9.63 16.99 -10.96
C LYS A 468 10.12 15.55 -10.80
N PHE A 469 9.98 14.78 -11.86
CA PHE A 469 10.51 13.43 -11.96
C PHE A 469 11.49 13.35 -13.14
N ASP A 470 12.68 12.83 -12.86
CA ASP A 470 13.70 12.51 -13.87
C ASP A 470 14.09 11.03 -13.68
N SER A 471 14.04 10.24 -14.73
CA SER A 471 14.42 8.82 -14.74
C SER A 471 15.37 8.56 -15.91
N SER A 472 16.41 7.79 -15.63
CA SER A 472 17.27 7.22 -16.69
C SER A 472 17.39 5.72 -16.44
N CYS A 473 17.31 4.91 -17.50
CA CYS A 473 17.54 3.48 -17.38
C CYS A 473 18.33 2.95 -18.56
N ALA A 474 19.15 1.96 -18.29
CA ALA A 474 19.83 1.17 -19.31
C ALA A 474 19.68 -0.32 -18.98
N ASP A 475 19.31 -1.11 -19.97
CA ASP A 475 19.07 -2.54 -19.86
C ASP A 475 19.61 -3.26 -21.10
N GLY A 476 20.27 -4.40 -20.92
CA GLY A 476 20.77 -5.19 -22.04
C GLY A 476 21.69 -6.33 -21.65
N MET A 477 22.05 -7.10 -22.67
CA MET A 477 23.08 -8.12 -22.53
C MET A 477 24.48 -7.52 -22.45
N LEU A 478 25.41 -8.24 -21.84
CA LEU A 478 26.79 -7.81 -21.71
C LEU A 478 27.63 -8.21 -22.94
N GLY A 479 28.49 -7.30 -23.39
CA GLY A 479 29.52 -7.55 -24.41
C GLY A 479 30.81 -8.11 -23.86
N ALA A 480 30.94 -8.13 -22.52
CA ALA A 480 32.10 -8.73 -21.81
C ALA A 480 31.63 -9.51 -20.60
N LEU A 481 32.27 -10.64 -20.33
CA LEU A 481 31.88 -11.60 -19.31
C LEU A 481 31.68 -10.96 -17.93
N ASN A 482 30.43 -10.96 -17.44
CA ASN A 482 30.05 -10.47 -16.13
C ASN A 482 30.55 -9.04 -15.79
N GLN A 483 30.72 -8.18 -16.80
CA GLN A 483 31.13 -6.78 -16.62
C GLN A 483 29.90 -5.90 -16.35
N PHE A 484 29.43 -5.90 -15.11
CA PHE A 484 28.19 -5.23 -14.66
C PHE A 484 28.35 -3.72 -14.49
N ASN A 485 28.37 -3.00 -15.59
CA ASN A 485 28.34 -1.53 -15.67
C ASN A 485 27.86 -1.09 -17.06
N LEU A 486 27.55 0.19 -17.24
CA LEU A 486 27.05 0.75 -18.50
C LEU A 486 28.00 0.60 -19.69
N SER A 487 29.34 0.53 -19.44
CA SER A 487 30.32 0.30 -20.51
C SER A 487 30.41 -1.16 -20.93
N GLY A 488 29.95 -2.08 -20.08
CA GLY A 488 29.90 -3.52 -20.36
C GLY A 488 28.70 -3.95 -21.21
N LEU A 489 27.69 -3.08 -21.40
CA LEU A 489 26.53 -3.37 -22.23
C LEU A 489 26.88 -3.47 -23.70
N ASP A 490 26.36 -4.50 -24.39
CA ASP A 490 26.48 -4.64 -25.84
C ASP A 490 25.48 -3.74 -26.55
N LYS A 491 25.97 -2.59 -27.05
CA LYS A 491 25.17 -1.57 -27.70
C LYS A 491 24.92 -1.83 -29.21
N HIS A 492 25.57 -2.84 -29.74
CA HIS A 492 25.59 -3.12 -31.20
C HIS A 492 25.14 -4.55 -31.53
N GLY A 493 24.88 -5.38 -30.54
CA GLY A 493 24.40 -6.76 -30.75
C GLY A 493 22.95 -6.82 -31.23
N ASP A 494 22.57 -7.97 -31.79
CA ASP A 494 21.19 -8.27 -32.22
C ASP A 494 20.17 -8.39 -31.04
N TYR A 495 20.66 -8.20 -29.81
CA TYR A 495 19.90 -8.35 -28.60
C TYR A 495 19.44 -7.01 -28.04
N HIS A 496 18.30 -7.03 -27.36
CA HIS A 496 17.60 -5.87 -26.83
C HIS A 496 18.52 -5.00 -25.96
N TYR A 497 18.87 -3.80 -26.44
CA TYR A 497 19.52 -2.75 -25.68
C TYR A 497 18.54 -1.60 -25.53
N ILE A 498 18.23 -1.26 -24.30
CA ILE A 498 17.40 -0.11 -23.95
C ILE A 498 18.29 0.92 -23.26
N ASN A 499 18.22 2.16 -23.73
CA ASN A 499 18.76 3.32 -23.04
C ASN A 499 17.73 4.43 -23.17
N GLN A 500 17.06 4.73 -22.08
CA GLN A 500 15.92 5.66 -22.09
C GLN A 500 16.07 6.67 -20.96
N ASP A 501 15.90 7.93 -21.31
CA ASP A 501 15.68 9.01 -20.36
C ASP A 501 14.20 9.41 -20.41
N PHE A 502 13.62 9.65 -19.26
CA PHE A 502 12.25 10.08 -19.12
C PHE A 502 12.14 11.14 -18.04
N ASN A 503 11.44 12.23 -18.33
CA ASN A 503 11.20 13.29 -17.37
C ASN A 503 9.76 13.79 -17.47
N TYR A 504 9.23 14.30 -16.37
CA TYR A 504 7.99 15.07 -16.35
C TYR A 504 7.94 16.05 -15.18
N HIS A 505 7.07 17.04 -15.35
CA HIS A 505 6.64 17.94 -14.28
C HIS A 505 5.13 17.83 -14.06
N ASP A 506 4.72 17.77 -12.81
CA ASP A 506 3.34 17.83 -12.35
C ASP A 506 3.16 18.97 -11.36
N ARG A 507 2.28 19.93 -11.69
CA ARG A 507 1.97 21.05 -10.81
C ARG A 507 0.49 21.16 -10.55
N ALA A 508 0.13 21.16 -9.28
CA ALA A 508 -1.20 21.49 -8.80
C ALA A 508 -1.16 22.82 -8.05
N THR A 509 -1.81 23.84 -8.59
CA THR A 509 -2.02 25.13 -7.91
C THR A 509 -3.46 25.17 -7.46
N SER A 510 -3.75 25.64 -6.25
CA SER A 510 -5.11 25.60 -5.72
C SER A 510 -5.47 26.79 -4.85
N LEU A 511 -6.75 27.11 -4.88
CA LEU A 511 -7.41 28.01 -3.94
C LEU A 511 -8.55 27.22 -3.27
N PHE A 512 -8.65 27.26 -1.96
CA PHE A 512 -9.66 26.52 -1.22
C PHE A 512 -10.20 27.28 -0.02
N MET A 513 -11.44 26.95 0.32
CA MET A 513 -12.11 27.46 1.50
C MET A 513 -12.78 26.32 2.27
N LEU A 514 -12.66 26.36 3.57
CA LEU A 514 -13.41 25.55 4.52
C LEU A 514 -14.09 26.48 5.50
N ALA A 515 -15.35 26.27 5.80
CA ALA A 515 -16.10 27.06 6.75
C ALA A 515 -17.06 26.18 7.56
N GLN A 516 -17.01 26.28 8.88
CA GLN A 516 -17.97 25.69 9.80
C GLN A 516 -18.72 26.79 10.55
N LEU A 517 -20.02 26.78 10.45
CA LEU A 517 -20.94 27.64 11.18
C LEU A 517 -21.61 26.82 12.28
N GLY A 518 -21.37 27.16 13.53
CA GLY A 518 -21.97 26.50 14.68
C GLY A 518 -23.03 27.38 15.37
N TYR A 519 -24.11 26.77 15.84
CA TYR A 519 -25.14 27.43 16.64
C TYR A 519 -25.31 26.69 17.97
N LYS A 520 -25.06 27.41 19.06
CA LYS A 520 -25.14 26.92 20.46
C LYS A 520 -24.40 25.61 20.73
N ASN A 521 -23.37 25.27 19.97
CA ASN A 521 -22.66 23.97 19.97
C ASN A 521 -23.60 22.76 19.75
N ARG A 522 -24.71 22.94 19.04
CA ARG A 522 -25.76 21.94 18.80
C ARG A 522 -25.98 21.63 17.33
N LEU A 523 -25.92 22.67 16.51
CA LEU A 523 -26.06 22.58 15.07
C LEU A 523 -24.79 23.11 14.41
N TYR A 524 -24.34 22.41 13.38
CA TYR A 524 -23.20 22.84 12.58
C TYR A 524 -23.52 22.67 11.10
N LEU A 525 -23.11 23.66 10.33
CA LEU A 525 -23.12 23.64 8.87
C LEU A 525 -21.69 23.82 8.39
N ASP A 526 -21.22 22.91 7.55
CA ASP A 526 -19.88 22.92 6.98
C ASP A 526 -19.99 23.16 5.49
N LEU A 527 -19.22 24.11 5.01
CA LEU A 527 -19.11 24.48 3.61
C LEU A 527 -17.65 24.37 3.19
N GLY A 528 -17.38 23.68 2.12
CA GLY A 528 -16.05 23.54 1.57
C GLY A 528 -16.04 23.69 0.07
N GLY A 529 -14.95 24.18 -0.45
CA GLY A 529 -14.72 24.24 -1.89
C GLY A 529 -13.24 24.35 -2.17
N ARG A 530 -12.78 23.66 -3.20
CA ARG A 530 -11.42 23.74 -3.71
C ARG A 530 -11.45 23.85 -5.23
N MET A 531 -10.70 24.80 -5.74
CA MET A 531 -10.43 24.96 -7.16
C MET A 531 -8.98 24.62 -7.40
N GLU A 532 -8.70 23.74 -8.35
CA GLU A 532 -7.36 23.33 -8.74
C GLU A 532 -7.10 23.61 -10.19
N TRP A 533 -5.92 24.15 -10.47
CA TRP A 533 -5.30 24.25 -11.79
C TRP A 533 -4.20 23.21 -11.85
N LEU A 534 -4.47 22.14 -12.59
CA LEU A 534 -3.57 21.02 -12.79
C LEU A 534 -2.81 21.22 -14.09
N LYS A 535 -1.50 21.10 -14.04
CA LYS A 535 -0.64 21.17 -15.21
C LYS A 535 0.38 20.03 -15.16
N PHE A 536 0.42 19.30 -16.25
CA PHE A 536 1.43 18.28 -16.51
C PHE A 536 2.18 18.63 -17.79
N TRP A 537 3.50 18.46 -17.80
CA TRP A 537 4.29 18.62 -19.01
C TRP A 537 5.53 17.76 -18.96
N ASP A 538 5.98 17.35 -20.14
CA ASP A 538 7.25 16.72 -20.42
C ASP A 538 7.93 17.43 -21.59
N ASP A 539 9.05 16.91 -22.09
CA ASP A 539 9.78 17.51 -23.20
C ASP A 539 8.98 17.62 -24.49
N ASN A 540 7.92 16.81 -24.66
CA ASN A 540 7.18 16.66 -25.90
C ASN A 540 5.70 17.08 -25.80
N SER A 541 5.16 17.25 -24.60
CA SER A 541 3.72 17.45 -24.43
C SER A 541 3.40 18.27 -23.18
N SER A 542 2.28 18.97 -23.21
CA SER A 542 1.76 19.74 -22.07
C SER A 542 0.26 19.62 -22.00
N TYR A 543 -0.25 19.29 -20.82
CA TYR A 543 -1.68 19.16 -20.53
C TYR A 543 -2.02 20.07 -19.36
N SER A 544 -3.19 20.72 -19.42
CA SER A 544 -3.71 21.52 -18.31
C SER A 544 -5.20 21.40 -18.21
N THR A 545 -5.72 21.36 -17.01
CA THR A 545 -7.15 21.38 -16.72
C THR A 545 -7.41 22.13 -15.43
N ASP A 546 -8.64 22.67 -15.30
CA ASP A 546 -9.13 23.28 -14.08
C ASP A 546 -10.34 22.49 -13.57
N VAL A 547 -10.38 22.24 -12.25
CA VAL A 547 -11.42 21.45 -11.60
C VAL A 547 -11.86 22.10 -10.30
N ILE A 548 -13.13 21.90 -9.96
CA ILE A 548 -13.74 22.42 -8.72
C ILE A 548 -14.30 21.25 -7.92
N TYR A 549 -13.99 21.21 -6.64
CA TYR A 549 -14.43 20.21 -5.70
C TYR A 549 -15.25 20.83 -4.57
N PRO A 550 -16.58 20.86 -4.67
CA PRO A 550 -17.44 21.34 -3.60
C PRO A 550 -17.63 20.29 -2.50
N SER A 551 -17.85 20.75 -1.28
CA SER A 551 -18.30 19.93 -0.17
C SER A 551 -19.30 20.68 0.70
N ILE A 552 -20.30 19.96 1.20
CA ILE A 552 -21.26 20.48 2.16
C ILE A 552 -21.56 19.42 3.21
N GLY A 553 -21.60 19.84 4.48
CA GLY A 553 -21.89 18.97 5.60
C GLY A 553 -22.85 19.65 6.58
N ALA A 554 -23.68 18.85 7.24
CA ALA A 554 -24.49 19.30 8.35
C ALA A 554 -24.38 18.32 9.50
N SER A 555 -24.34 18.83 10.73
CA SER A 555 -24.39 17.98 11.91
C SER A 555 -25.25 18.54 13.01
N VAL A 556 -25.86 17.64 13.77
CA VAL A 556 -26.67 17.95 14.93
C VAL A 556 -26.17 17.17 16.15
N VAL A 557 -26.12 17.84 17.30
CA VAL A 557 -25.72 17.26 18.59
C VAL A 557 -26.93 17.27 19.53
N PRO A 558 -27.81 16.24 19.45
CA PRO A 558 -29.05 16.19 20.24
C PRO A 558 -28.83 16.27 21.76
N THR A 559 -27.74 15.72 22.26
CA THR A 559 -27.37 15.80 23.69
C THR A 559 -27.12 17.23 24.16
N GLY A 560 -26.80 18.18 23.28
CA GLY A 560 -26.63 19.59 23.61
C GLY A 560 -27.93 20.30 24.06
N TRP A 561 -29.11 19.70 23.83
CA TRP A 561 -30.39 20.21 24.34
C TRP A 561 -30.79 19.63 25.67
N LEU A 562 -30.10 18.60 26.14
CA LEU A 562 -30.42 17.95 27.40
C LEU A 562 -29.71 18.69 28.55
N PRO A 563 -30.33 18.75 29.75
CA PRO A 563 -29.69 19.37 30.93
C PRO A 563 -28.37 18.68 31.27
N ASP A 564 -27.40 19.42 31.81
CA ASP A 564 -26.16 18.83 32.26
C ASP A 564 -26.42 17.81 33.38
N ASN A 565 -26.03 16.58 33.16
CA ASN A 565 -26.13 15.50 34.12
C ASN A 565 -24.86 14.62 34.03
N PRO A 566 -23.97 14.67 35.04
CA PRO A 566 -22.71 13.93 35.02
C PRO A 566 -22.88 12.41 35.06
N ASN A 567 -24.07 11.91 35.44
CA ASN A 567 -24.36 10.48 35.51
C ASN A 567 -25.20 9.98 34.31
N ARG A 568 -25.27 10.75 33.23
CA ARG A 568 -26.03 10.36 32.05
C ARG A 568 -25.41 9.15 31.34
N PHE A 569 -26.25 8.14 31.07
CA PHE A 569 -25.84 6.96 30.32
C PHE A 569 -25.34 7.33 28.92
N LEU A 570 -26.09 8.14 28.16
CA LEU A 570 -25.69 8.70 26.87
C LEU A 570 -25.08 10.09 27.11
N SER A 571 -23.75 10.19 27.17
CA SER A 571 -23.02 11.43 27.44
C SER A 571 -22.95 12.35 26.21
N PHE A 572 -22.87 11.77 25.02
CA PHE A 572 -22.75 12.50 23.76
C PHE A 572 -23.47 11.75 22.63
N LEU A 573 -24.17 12.50 21.78
CA LEU A 573 -24.73 11.98 20.53
C LEU A 573 -24.61 13.04 19.46
N ARG A 574 -24.07 12.65 18.29
CA ARG A 574 -23.99 13.46 17.10
C ARG A 574 -24.45 12.67 15.90
N LEU A 575 -25.25 13.29 15.04
CA LEU A 575 -25.61 12.81 13.73
C LEU A 575 -25.07 13.78 12.69
N ASN A 576 -24.51 13.28 11.62
CA ASN A 576 -23.97 14.11 10.54
C ASN A 576 -24.28 13.52 9.17
N TYR A 577 -24.40 14.41 8.20
CA TYR A 577 -24.45 14.11 6.77
C TYR A 577 -23.44 14.97 6.04
N THR A 578 -22.75 14.39 5.06
CA THR A 578 -21.78 15.10 4.23
C THR A 578 -21.91 14.66 2.77
N TYR A 579 -21.91 15.65 1.88
CA TYR A 579 -21.70 15.48 0.44
C TYR A 579 -20.37 16.12 0.05
N SER A 580 -19.63 15.45 -0.84
CA SER A 580 -18.39 16.01 -1.39
C SER A 580 -18.11 15.48 -2.78
N GLU A 581 -17.38 16.28 -3.55
CA GLU A 581 -16.82 15.88 -4.82
C GLU A 581 -15.29 15.95 -4.76
N THR A 582 -14.63 15.04 -5.47
CA THR A 582 -13.17 15.04 -5.64
C THR A 582 -12.82 14.45 -7.00
N GLY A 583 -11.68 14.79 -7.52
CA GLY A 583 -11.15 14.19 -8.72
C GLY A 583 -9.90 13.37 -8.45
N ASN A 584 -9.38 12.77 -9.50
CA ASN A 584 -8.08 12.12 -9.46
C ASN A 584 -7.30 12.59 -10.70
N SER A 585 -6.15 13.24 -10.49
CA SER A 585 -5.33 13.80 -11.56
C SER A 585 -4.97 12.73 -12.61
N PHE A 586 -4.87 13.10 -13.86
CA PHE A 586 -4.45 12.19 -14.95
C PHE A 586 -2.93 12.01 -15.05
N THR A 587 -2.15 12.63 -14.19
CA THR A 587 -0.68 12.66 -14.23
C THR A 587 -0.07 11.27 -14.12
N ASP A 588 -0.48 10.49 -13.13
CA ASP A 588 0.02 9.12 -12.91
C ASP A 588 -0.22 8.22 -14.14
N TYR A 589 -1.26 8.53 -14.88
CA TYR A 589 -1.71 7.79 -16.03
C TYR A 589 -0.81 7.96 -17.26
N ILE A 590 -0.42 9.19 -17.56
CA ILE A 590 0.49 9.51 -18.67
C ILE A 590 1.85 8.86 -18.41
N PHE A 591 2.29 8.85 -17.15
CA PHE A 591 3.54 8.23 -16.71
C PHE A 591 3.56 6.71 -16.93
N LEU A 592 2.52 6.00 -16.48
CA LEU A 592 2.45 4.54 -16.59
C LEU A 592 2.48 4.08 -18.06
N ASN A 593 1.82 4.80 -18.95
CA ASN A 593 1.80 4.45 -20.36
C ASN A 593 3.11 4.70 -21.10
N LYS A 594 3.85 5.77 -20.76
CA LYS A 594 5.14 6.05 -21.39
C LYS A 594 6.25 5.11 -20.94
N LYS A 595 6.30 4.76 -19.65
CA LYS A 595 7.33 3.87 -19.10
C LYS A 595 7.15 2.38 -19.51
N ARG A 596 5.89 1.92 -19.64
CA ARG A 596 5.60 0.50 -19.90
C ARG A 596 5.59 0.04 -21.35
N VAL A 597 5.27 0.89 -22.29
CA VAL A 597 4.84 0.40 -23.61
C VAL A 597 5.67 0.93 -24.76
N GLY A 598 6.47 2.00 -24.60
CA GLY A 598 7.14 2.65 -25.75
C GLY A 598 6.15 3.14 -26.83
N LEU A 599 4.86 2.90 -26.62
CA LEU A 599 3.78 3.31 -27.50
C LEU A 599 3.44 4.77 -27.17
N LYS A 600 3.47 5.62 -28.18
CA LYS A 600 2.85 6.95 -28.08
C LYS A 600 1.35 6.70 -28.11
N PRO A 601 0.58 6.88 -27.01
CA PRO A 601 -0.87 6.90 -27.15
C PRO A 601 -1.18 8.04 -28.11
N ARG A 602 -2.00 7.77 -29.11
CA ARG A 602 -2.56 8.81 -29.95
C ARG A 602 -3.65 9.48 -29.10
N LEU A 603 -3.23 10.39 -28.24
CA LEU A 603 -4.11 11.29 -27.51
C LEU A 603 -4.54 12.34 -28.54
N GLU A 604 -5.75 12.24 -29.03
CA GLU A 604 -6.41 13.41 -29.58
C GLU A 604 -6.58 14.41 -28.45
N ASP A 605 -6.18 15.64 -28.63
CA ASP A 605 -5.91 16.68 -27.62
C ASP A 605 -7.07 17.05 -26.66
N ASN A 606 -8.20 16.38 -26.68
CA ASN A 606 -9.41 16.73 -25.92
C ASN A 606 -10.13 15.55 -25.22
N MET A 607 -9.56 14.35 -25.10
CA MET A 607 -10.33 13.16 -24.73
C MET A 607 -10.12 12.61 -23.31
N LEU A 608 -9.24 13.15 -22.48
CA LEU A 608 -9.06 12.67 -21.12
C LEU A 608 -9.45 13.71 -20.07
N ASP A 609 -10.61 13.51 -19.46
CA ASP A 609 -11.02 14.23 -18.27
C ASP A 609 -10.46 13.55 -17.00
N PRO A 610 -10.19 14.30 -15.94
CA PRO A 610 -9.88 13.71 -14.63
C PRO A 610 -11.04 12.86 -14.12
N GLU A 611 -10.73 11.74 -13.47
CA GLU A 611 -11.73 10.96 -12.76
C GLU A 611 -12.50 11.85 -11.78
N HIS A 612 -13.81 11.65 -11.69
CA HIS A 612 -14.69 12.45 -10.85
C HIS A 612 -15.45 11.56 -9.85
N THR A 613 -15.23 11.78 -8.56
CA THR A 613 -15.85 11.02 -7.48
C THR A 613 -16.83 11.87 -6.69
N LYS A 614 -18.10 11.43 -6.62
CA LYS A 614 -19.15 11.96 -5.74
C LYS A 614 -19.31 11.07 -4.52
N SER A 615 -19.32 11.65 -3.33
CA SER A 615 -19.42 10.93 -2.07
C SER A 615 -20.56 11.45 -1.20
N HIS A 616 -21.35 10.52 -0.66
CA HIS A 616 -22.38 10.76 0.34
C HIS A 616 -22.05 9.96 1.59
N GLU A 617 -22.04 10.61 2.75
CA GLU A 617 -21.75 9.98 4.03
C GLU A 617 -22.80 10.37 5.08
N ILE A 618 -23.28 9.38 5.84
CA ILE A 618 -24.11 9.57 7.03
C ILE A 618 -23.34 8.98 8.19
N GLY A 619 -23.10 9.78 9.23
CA GLY A 619 -22.36 9.38 10.41
C GLY A 619 -23.20 9.52 11.69
N LEU A 620 -22.91 8.63 12.64
CA LEU A 620 -23.39 8.67 14.02
C LEU A 620 -22.19 8.49 14.95
N ASN A 621 -22.01 9.42 15.89
CA ASN A 621 -21.03 9.30 16.96
C ASN A 621 -21.77 9.39 18.30
N ALA A 622 -21.54 8.42 19.19
CA ALA A 622 -22.16 8.38 20.50
C ALA A 622 -21.13 8.05 21.58
N GLY A 623 -21.17 8.83 22.67
CA GLY A 623 -20.41 8.58 23.89
C GLY A 623 -21.34 8.08 25.00
N PHE A 624 -20.92 7.07 25.72
CA PHE A 624 -21.67 6.47 26.82
C PHE A 624 -20.83 6.47 28.09
N LEU A 625 -21.49 6.53 29.25
CA LEU A 625 -20.88 6.43 30.58
C LEU A 625 -19.76 7.47 30.78
N ASN A 626 -20.02 8.74 30.43
CA ASN A 626 -19.05 9.84 30.44
C ASN A 626 -17.85 9.56 29.48
N ASP A 627 -18.19 9.19 28.25
CA ASP A 627 -17.27 8.90 27.14
C ASP A 627 -16.28 7.75 27.40
N LYS A 628 -16.57 6.89 28.40
CA LYS A 628 -15.80 5.65 28.64
C LYS A 628 -16.00 4.63 27.53
N ILE A 629 -17.15 4.65 26.87
CA ILE A 629 -17.46 3.85 25.68
C ILE A 629 -17.86 4.80 24.56
N ASN A 630 -17.20 4.68 23.41
CA ASN A 630 -17.46 5.51 22.25
C ASN A 630 -17.81 4.63 21.04
N LEU A 631 -18.90 4.98 20.36
CA LEU A 631 -19.37 4.35 19.15
C LEU A 631 -19.26 5.35 18.01
N ALA A 632 -18.60 4.96 16.94
CA ALA A 632 -18.59 5.67 15.66
C ALA A 632 -19.13 4.74 14.58
N PHE A 633 -20.18 5.17 13.89
CA PHE A 633 -20.81 4.45 12.79
C PHE A 633 -20.91 5.37 11.59
N THR A 634 -20.53 4.90 10.41
CA THR A 634 -20.60 5.65 9.15
C THR A 634 -21.14 4.77 8.05
N MET A 635 -22.18 5.24 7.35
CA MET A 635 -22.63 4.68 6.07
C MET A 635 -22.17 5.58 4.95
N TYR A 636 -21.76 5.00 3.82
CA TYR A 636 -21.30 5.77 2.69
C TYR A 636 -21.72 5.17 1.35
N LYS A 637 -21.80 6.06 0.36
CA LYS A 637 -21.88 5.72 -1.06
C LYS A 637 -20.97 6.65 -1.83
N THR A 638 -20.06 6.09 -2.63
CA THR A 638 -19.22 6.84 -3.57
C THR A 638 -19.48 6.37 -4.98
N SER A 639 -19.49 7.29 -5.93
CA SER A 639 -19.61 7.01 -7.35
C SER A 639 -18.48 7.73 -8.08
N THR A 640 -17.63 7.00 -8.75
CA THR A 640 -16.53 7.55 -9.56
C THR A 640 -16.86 7.34 -11.02
N SER A 641 -16.90 8.42 -11.80
CA SER A 641 -17.12 8.47 -13.25
C SER A 641 -15.88 8.93 -13.99
N ASP A 642 -15.95 8.90 -15.32
CA ASP A 642 -14.90 9.37 -16.22
C ASP A 642 -13.56 8.65 -16.03
N LEU A 643 -13.62 7.37 -15.61
CA LEU A 643 -12.43 6.56 -15.41
C LEU A 643 -11.76 6.30 -16.75
N PRO A 644 -10.47 6.67 -16.87
CA PRO A 644 -9.71 6.38 -18.07
C PRO A 644 -9.34 4.90 -18.11
N PHE A 645 -9.41 4.32 -19.28
CA PHE A 645 -8.91 2.97 -19.56
C PHE A 645 -8.40 2.89 -20.99
N GLY A 646 -7.49 1.94 -21.25
CA GLY A 646 -6.98 1.67 -22.56
C GLY A 646 -7.51 0.36 -23.13
N GLY A 647 -7.75 0.32 -24.43
CA GLY A 647 -8.18 -0.86 -25.14
C GLY A 647 -7.69 -0.88 -26.59
N TYR A 648 -7.60 -2.09 -27.15
CA TYR A 648 -7.28 -2.25 -28.55
C TYR A 648 -8.55 -2.25 -29.39
N LEU A 649 -8.58 -1.39 -30.42
CA LEU A 649 -9.61 -1.41 -31.45
C LEU A 649 -9.09 -2.15 -32.67
N PRO A 650 -9.77 -3.19 -33.16
CA PRO A 650 -9.43 -3.82 -34.41
C PRO A 650 -9.75 -2.90 -35.56
N ILE A 651 -8.76 -2.61 -36.39
CA ILE A 651 -8.91 -1.84 -37.62
C ILE A 651 -8.57 -2.73 -38.79
N PRO A 652 -9.54 -3.06 -39.67
CA PRO A 652 -9.37 -4.07 -40.71
C PRO A 652 -8.15 -3.86 -41.64
N SER A 653 -7.68 -2.62 -41.79
CA SER A 653 -6.57 -2.28 -42.69
C SER A 653 -5.23 -2.02 -41.98
N GLN A 654 -5.21 -1.90 -40.63
CA GLN A 654 -4.03 -1.45 -39.88
C GLN A 654 -3.70 -2.34 -38.67
N GLY A 655 -4.52 -3.36 -38.40
CA GLY A 655 -4.41 -4.20 -37.20
C GLY A 655 -5.00 -3.50 -35.96
N ASP A 656 -4.70 -4.05 -34.79
CA ASP A 656 -5.19 -3.54 -33.52
C ASP A 656 -4.47 -2.23 -33.14
N ILE A 657 -5.22 -1.12 -33.01
CA ILE A 657 -4.69 0.15 -32.54
C ILE A 657 -5.13 0.38 -31.10
N TYR A 658 -4.20 0.80 -30.23
CA TYR A 658 -4.46 1.09 -28.84
C TYR A 658 -5.04 2.49 -28.67
N PHE A 659 -6.20 2.57 -28.04
CA PHE A 659 -6.91 3.81 -27.73
C PHE A 659 -7.12 3.97 -26.23
N MET A 660 -7.28 5.22 -25.83
CA MET A 660 -7.62 5.62 -24.49
C MET A 660 -9.01 6.23 -24.47
N TYR A 661 -9.80 5.84 -23.46
CA TYR A 661 -11.19 6.26 -23.27
C TYR A 661 -11.42 6.76 -21.85
N ASN A 662 -12.33 7.75 -21.71
CA ASN A 662 -13.00 8.07 -20.46
C ASN A 662 -14.44 7.56 -20.53
N GLY A 663 -14.93 6.79 -19.58
CA GLY A 663 -16.32 6.35 -19.67
C GLY A 663 -16.78 5.35 -18.64
N CYS A 664 -15.87 4.72 -17.92
CA CYS A 664 -16.25 3.77 -16.90
C CYS A 664 -16.77 4.46 -15.65
N ARG A 665 -17.79 3.86 -15.00
CA ARG A 665 -18.30 4.29 -13.71
C ARG A 665 -18.33 3.14 -12.71
N ILE A 666 -17.77 3.41 -11.52
CA ILE A 666 -17.68 2.47 -10.41
C ILE A 666 -18.33 3.06 -9.17
N ASP A 667 -19.22 2.30 -8.56
CA ASP A 667 -19.86 2.63 -7.30
C ASP A 667 -19.27 1.78 -6.16
N ASN A 668 -19.00 2.41 -5.00
CA ASN A 668 -18.75 1.75 -3.74
C ASN A 668 -19.81 2.14 -2.73
N LYS A 669 -20.30 1.17 -1.97
CA LYS A 669 -21.25 1.40 -0.86
C LYS A 669 -20.93 0.49 0.30
N GLY A 670 -21.05 1.02 1.51
CA GLY A 670 -20.73 0.22 2.68
C GLY A 670 -21.00 0.95 3.97
N PHE A 671 -20.56 0.32 5.05
CA PHE A 671 -20.57 0.94 6.37
C PHE A 671 -19.35 0.53 7.20
N GLU A 672 -19.03 1.37 8.14
CA GLU A 672 -17.93 1.25 9.08
C GLU A 672 -18.47 1.42 10.49
N LEU A 673 -18.00 0.56 11.40
CA LEU A 673 -18.31 0.63 12.82
C LEU A 673 -17.01 0.60 13.61
N THR A 674 -16.84 1.53 14.53
CA THR A 674 -15.78 1.49 15.54
C THR A 674 -16.43 1.62 16.91
N LEU A 675 -16.18 0.65 17.78
CA LEU A 675 -16.52 0.71 19.19
C LEU A 675 -15.24 0.75 20.00
N SER A 676 -15.05 1.77 20.82
CA SER A 676 -13.89 1.89 21.69
C SER A 676 -14.31 2.05 23.15
N ALA A 677 -13.53 1.48 24.04
CA ALA A 677 -13.74 1.55 25.48
C ALA A 677 -12.43 1.94 26.18
N ASN A 678 -12.50 2.87 27.13
CA ASN A 678 -11.39 3.24 28.00
C ASN A 678 -11.93 3.28 29.43
N MET A 679 -11.58 2.29 30.22
CA MET A 679 -12.11 2.20 31.58
C MET A 679 -11.18 1.47 32.55
N ASN A 680 -11.36 1.75 33.83
CA ASN A 680 -10.69 1.03 34.88
C ASN A 680 -11.62 -0.07 35.42
N ILE A 681 -11.17 -1.31 35.39
CA ILE A 681 -11.85 -2.49 35.97
C ILE A 681 -11.08 -2.88 37.24
N GLY A 682 -11.48 -2.35 38.38
CA GLY A 682 -10.69 -2.45 39.60
C GLY A 682 -9.34 -1.72 39.46
N GLN A 683 -8.23 -2.46 39.57
CA GLN A 683 -6.87 -1.91 39.39
C GLN A 683 -6.31 -2.08 37.98
N VAL A 684 -7.08 -2.70 37.08
CA VAL A 684 -6.70 -2.91 35.68
C VAL A 684 -7.24 -1.76 34.85
N LYS A 685 -6.38 -1.05 34.14
CA LYS A 685 -6.80 -0.15 33.07
C LYS A 685 -6.99 -0.96 31.80
N TRP A 686 -8.17 -0.85 31.19
CA TRP A 686 -8.50 -1.49 29.92
C TRP A 686 -8.81 -0.46 28.84
N ASP A 687 -8.10 -0.55 27.72
CA ASP A 687 -8.34 0.17 26.47
C ASP A 687 -8.68 -0.87 25.40
N GLY A 688 -9.90 -0.84 24.88
CA GLY A 688 -10.40 -1.76 23.87
C GLY A 688 -10.88 -1.04 22.63
N ARG A 689 -10.65 -1.62 21.46
CA ARG A 689 -11.21 -1.14 20.20
C ARG A 689 -11.67 -2.32 19.36
N PHE A 690 -12.91 -2.28 18.95
CA PHE A 690 -13.49 -3.19 17.96
C PHE A 690 -13.80 -2.42 16.68
N THR A 691 -13.42 -2.96 15.54
CA THR A 691 -13.73 -2.41 14.20
C THR A 691 -14.48 -3.44 13.39
N TYR A 692 -15.44 -2.97 12.59
CA TYR A 692 -16.16 -3.80 11.62
C TYR A 692 -16.41 -2.98 10.37
N SER A 693 -16.26 -3.57 9.19
CA SER A 693 -16.54 -2.88 7.93
C SER A 693 -16.99 -3.81 6.82
N ILE A 694 -17.86 -3.28 5.97
CA ILE A 694 -18.32 -3.89 4.72
C ILE A 694 -18.15 -2.86 3.61
N ASN A 695 -17.65 -3.29 2.47
CA ASN A 695 -17.68 -2.53 1.22
C ASN A 695 -18.19 -3.41 0.08
N LYS A 696 -19.08 -2.90 -0.74
CA LYS A 696 -19.48 -3.50 -2.01
C LYS A 696 -19.06 -2.59 -3.15
N ASN A 697 -18.17 -3.07 -3.99
CA ASN A 697 -17.73 -2.45 -5.23
C ASN A 697 -18.59 -2.95 -6.39
N GLU A 698 -18.99 -2.09 -7.31
CA GLU A 698 -19.80 -2.46 -8.46
C GLU A 698 -19.50 -1.56 -9.67
N VAL A 699 -19.16 -2.17 -10.79
CA VAL A 699 -19.02 -1.50 -12.09
C VAL A 699 -20.40 -1.20 -12.66
N LYS A 700 -20.77 0.06 -12.71
CA LYS A 700 -22.10 0.49 -13.19
C LYS A 700 -22.17 0.65 -14.70
N GLN A 701 -21.03 1.01 -15.28
CA GLN A 701 -20.92 1.31 -16.70
C GLN A 701 -19.47 1.09 -17.13
N LEU A 702 -19.23 0.57 -18.31
CA LEU A 702 -17.90 0.49 -18.91
C LEU A 702 -17.70 1.67 -19.86
N LEU A 703 -18.26 1.59 -21.04
CA LEU A 703 -18.26 2.65 -22.01
C LEU A 703 -19.69 2.81 -22.54
N GLU A 704 -20.14 4.02 -22.80
CA GLU A 704 -21.36 4.20 -23.57
C GLU A 704 -21.09 3.76 -25.01
N PRO A 705 -22.12 3.20 -25.72
CA PRO A 705 -21.98 2.86 -27.13
C PRO A 705 -21.48 4.08 -27.90
N GLN A 706 -20.35 3.95 -28.53
CA GLN A 706 -19.71 5.00 -29.30
C GLN A 706 -19.41 4.50 -30.70
N LYS A 707 -19.17 5.42 -31.60
CA LYS A 707 -18.64 5.09 -32.93
C LYS A 707 -17.12 4.95 -32.84
N ASN A 708 -16.60 3.93 -33.49
CA ASN A 708 -15.18 3.79 -33.73
C ASN A 708 -14.68 5.04 -34.47
N PRO A 709 -13.74 5.82 -33.92
CA PRO A 709 -13.33 7.09 -34.51
C PRO A 709 -12.65 6.96 -35.87
N ILE A 710 -12.28 5.73 -36.30
CA ILE A 710 -11.60 5.47 -37.55
C ILE A 710 -12.52 4.84 -38.57
N THR A 711 -13.37 3.90 -38.13
CA THR A 711 -14.24 3.14 -39.05
C THR A 711 -15.69 3.61 -39.08
N ASP A 712 -16.09 4.57 -38.22
CA ASP A 712 -17.47 5.05 -38.01
C ASP A 712 -18.49 3.93 -37.70
N THR A 713 -18.01 2.74 -37.32
CA THR A 713 -18.86 1.63 -36.92
C THR A 713 -19.19 1.70 -35.43
N ASP A 714 -20.37 1.20 -35.02
CA ASP A 714 -20.75 1.15 -33.62
C ASP A 714 -19.79 0.26 -32.83
N PHE A 715 -19.27 0.78 -31.74
CA PHE A 715 -18.36 0.12 -30.84
C PHE A 715 -19.02 0.00 -29.44
N ASN A 716 -19.14 -1.22 -28.95
CA ASN A 716 -19.62 -1.52 -27.61
C ASN A 716 -18.56 -2.36 -26.87
N LEU A 717 -18.20 -1.92 -25.67
CA LEU A 717 -17.25 -2.61 -24.83
C LEU A 717 -18.00 -3.38 -23.74
N GLU A 718 -17.97 -4.71 -23.82
CA GLU A 718 -18.64 -5.57 -22.85
C GLU A 718 -17.76 -5.89 -21.63
N GLU A 719 -16.44 -5.94 -21.84
CA GLU A 719 -15.48 -6.19 -20.77
C GLU A 719 -14.12 -5.55 -21.06
N ILE A 720 -13.35 -5.31 -19.99
CA ILE A 720 -11.95 -4.89 -20.03
C ILE A 720 -11.12 -5.96 -19.32
N GLN A 721 -10.16 -6.58 -19.99
CA GLN A 721 -9.26 -7.54 -19.36
C GLN A 721 -8.21 -6.79 -18.52
N MET A 722 -8.27 -6.94 -17.17
CA MET A 722 -7.34 -6.29 -16.24
C MET A 722 -6.04 -7.09 -16.09
N ALA A 723 -6.16 -8.41 -15.90
CA ALA A 723 -5.04 -9.33 -15.82
C ALA A 723 -5.46 -10.72 -16.32
N LYS A 724 -4.49 -11.50 -16.79
CA LYS A 724 -4.73 -12.86 -17.25
C LYS A 724 -3.50 -13.73 -17.00
N GLY A 725 -3.75 -14.98 -16.66
CA GLY A 725 -2.76 -16.03 -16.54
C GLY A 725 -3.28 -17.37 -17.06
N SER A 726 -2.57 -18.46 -16.77
CA SER A 726 -3.03 -19.80 -17.14
C SER A 726 -4.23 -20.17 -16.28
N GLY A 727 -5.37 -20.41 -16.94
CA GLY A 727 -6.60 -20.86 -16.29
C GLY A 727 -7.34 -19.82 -15.46
N TRP A 728 -6.97 -18.56 -15.52
CA TRP A 728 -7.65 -17.47 -14.82
C TRP A 728 -7.55 -16.14 -15.56
N TYR A 729 -8.52 -15.27 -15.33
CA TYR A 729 -8.45 -13.86 -15.69
C TYR A 729 -9.34 -13.00 -14.79
N THR A 730 -9.02 -11.71 -14.73
CA THR A 730 -9.78 -10.71 -13.97
C THR A 730 -10.36 -9.71 -14.94
N PRO A 731 -11.63 -9.88 -15.39
CA PRO A 731 -12.28 -8.91 -16.24
C PRO A 731 -12.97 -7.81 -15.42
N LEU A 732 -13.04 -6.63 -16.00
CA LEU A 732 -13.96 -5.60 -15.56
C LEU A 732 -15.21 -5.70 -16.43
N LYS A 733 -16.35 -6.07 -15.83
CA LYS A 733 -17.66 -6.24 -16.50
C LYS A 733 -18.73 -5.39 -15.84
N LYS A 734 -19.70 -4.92 -16.62
CA LYS A 734 -20.89 -4.23 -16.07
C LYS A 734 -21.63 -5.16 -15.09
N GLY A 735 -21.92 -4.65 -13.89
CA GLY A 735 -22.52 -5.41 -12.79
C GLY A 735 -21.54 -6.21 -11.94
N GLY A 736 -20.29 -6.40 -12.41
CA GLY A 736 -19.20 -7.02 -11.67
C GLY A 736 -18.42 -6.05 -10.78
N SER A 737 -17.25 -6.47 -10.32
CA SER A 737 -16.35 -5.70 -9.45
C SER A 737 -14.91 -5.80 -9.95
N ILE A 738 -14.06 -4.82 -9.60
CA ILE A 738 -12.63 -4.86 -9.96
C ILE A 738 -11.91 -6.09 -9.39
N GLY A 739 -12.35 -6.61 -8.23
CA GLY A 739 -11.76 -7.79 -7.60
C GLY A 739 -12.28 -9.14 -8.12
N ASP A 740 -13.14 -9.16 -9.15
CA ASP A 740 -13.73 -10.39 -9.65
C ASP A 740 -12.69 -11.27 -10.34
N ILE A 741 -12.70 -12.55 -9.97
CA ILE A 741 -11.84 -13.60 -10.54
C ILE A 741 -12.70 -14.58 -11.32
N TYR A 742 -12.31 -14.85 -12.55
CA TYR A 742 -12.89 -15.87 -13.43
C TYR A 742 -11.84 -16.93 -13.69
N VAL A 743 -12.27 -18.18 -13.71
CA VAL A 743 -11.40 -19.35 -13.86
C VAL A 743 -11.95 -20.36 -14.83
N THR A 744 -11.09 -21.15 -15.43
CA THR A 744 -11.48 -22.33 -16.22
C THR A 744 -12.07 -23.42 -15.33
N ASP A 745 -12.95 -24.25 -15.88
CA ASP A 745 -13.62 -25.35 -15.16
C ASP A 745 -13.43 -26.70 -15.86
N LEU A 746 -13.95 -27.73 -15.25
CA LEU A 746 -14.16 -29.06 -15.83
C LEU A 746 -15.54 -29.13 -16.49
N GLN A 747 -15.64 -29.89 -17.60
CA GLN A 747 -16.92 -30.12 -18.23
C GLN A 747 -17.89 -30.82 -17.27
N ARG A 748 -19.14 -30.36 -17.23
CA ARG A 748 -20.20 -30.90 -16.37
C ARG A 748 -21.38 -31.37 -17.21
N ASP A 749 -22.04 -32.42 -16.73
CA ASP A 749 -23.31 -32.87 -17.30
C ASP A 749 -24.48 -31.99 -16.85
N GLU A 750 -25.68 -32.25 -17.33
CA GLU A 750 -26.91 -31.51 -16.97
C GLU A 750 -27.26 -31.61 -15.47
N GLN A 751 -26.74 -32.63 -14.78
CA GLN A 751 -26.89 -32.82 -13.34
C GLN A 751 -25.81 -32.14 -12.51
N GLY A 752 -24.80 -31.49 -13.17
CA GLY A 752 -23.68 -30.82 -12.54
C GLY A 752 -22.50 -31.71 -12.18
N ASN A 753 -22.52 -33.01 -12.54
CA ASN A 753 -21.39 -33.88 -12.29
C ASN A 753 -20.27 -33.62 -13.29
N VAL A 754 -19.04 -33.78 -12.86
CA VAL A 754 -17.87 -33.67 -13.77
C VAL A 754 -17.89 -34.83 -14.76
N VAL A 755 -17.77 -34.48 -16.05
CA VAL A 755 -17.73 -35.48 -17.14
C VAL A 755 -16.35 -36.16 -17.17
N ILE A 756 -16.38 -37.49 -17.24
CA ILE A 756 -15.18 -38.32 -17.42
C ILE A 756 -15.20 -38.86 -18.85
N ASP A 757 -14.17 -38.55 -19.62
CA ASP A 757 -13.97 -39.14 -20.95
C ASP A 757 -13.56 -40.61 -20.81
N LYS A 758 -14.37 -41.48 -21.34
CA LYS A 758 -14.18 -42.93 -21.25
C LYS A 758 -12.94 -43.43 -22.00
N THR A 759 -12.45 -42.66 -22.99
CA THR A 759 -11.29 -43.05 -23.79
C THR A 759 -9.99 -42.75 -23.04
N SER A 760 -9.88 -41.55 -22.50
CA SER A 760 -8.70 -41.13 -21.71
C SER A 760 -8.79 -41.54 -20.24
N GLN A 761 -9.95 -41.98 -19.77
CA GLN A 761 -10.27 -42.25 -18.38
C GLN A 761 -9.91 -41.08 -17.47
N ASN A 762 -10.18 -39.85 -17.91
CA ASN A 762 -9.84 -38.64 -17.19
C ASN A 762 -10.93 -37.59 -17.31
N VAL A 763 -10.85 -36.54 -16.49
CA VAL A 763 -11.74 -35.39 -16.56
C VAL A 763 -11.51 -34.59 -17.85
N VAL A 764 -12.50 -33.81 -18.26
CA VAL A 764 -12.43 -32.97 -19.45
C VAL A 764 -12.35 -31.51 -19.07
N PRO A 765 -11.19 -30.83 -19.23
CA PRO A 765 -11.08 -29.40 -19.02
C PRO A 765 -11.84 -28.62 -20.09
N VAL A 766 -12.49 -27.53 -19.71
CA VAL A 766 -13.12 -26.58 -20.64
C VAL A 766 -12.39 -25.24 -20.59
N ASN A 767 -12.28 -24.58 -21.75
CA ASN A 767 -11.61 -23.28 -21.87
C ASN A 767 -12.52 -22.10 -21.58
N GLU A 768 -13.78 -22.35 -21.23
CA GLU A 768 -14.71 -21.31 -20.81
C GLU A 768 -14.40 -20.87 -19.40
N TYR A 769 -14.47 -19.54 -19.19
CA TYR A 769 -14.21 -18.95 -17.90
C TYR A 769 -15.53 -18.74 -17.15
N ILE A 770 -15.60 -19.27 -15.94
CA ILE A 770 -16.72 -19.08 -15.01
C ILE A 770 -16.33 -18.17 -13.87
N TYR A 771 -17.30 -17.49 -13.28
CA TYR A 771 -17.09 -16.63 -12.11
C TYR A 771 -16.75 -17.49 -10.89
N ALA A 772 -15.55 -17.31 -10.36
CA ALA A 772 -15.07 -18.02 -9.17
C ALA A 772 -15.35 -17.28 -7.87
N GLY A 773 -15.43 -15.96 -7.91
CA GLY A 773 -15.64 -15.11 -6.76
C GLY A 773 -14.90 -13.80 -6.85
N ASN A 774 -14.83 -13.07 -5.73
CA ASN A 774 -14.15 -11.80 -5.63
C ASN A 774 -12.94 -11.92 -4.70
N ALA A 775 -11.82 -11.28 -5.01
CA ALA A 775 -10.61 -11.30 -4.19
C ALA A 775 -10.77 -10.52 -2.86
N ASP A 776 -11.66 -9.52 -2.85
CA ASP A 776 -11.90 -8.71 -1.65
C ASP A 776 -12.78 -9.46 -0.64
N PRO A 777 -12.54 -9.28 0.68
CA PRO A 777 -13.39 -9.87 1.69
C PRO A 777 -14.79 -9.24 1.68
N LYS A 778 -15.80 -10.05 2.03
CA LYS A 778 -17.18 -9.56 2.21
C LYS A 778 -17.27 -8.57 3.36
N TYR A 779 -16.55 -8.85 4.45
CA TYR A 779 -16.42 -7.95 5.60
C TYR A 779 -15.13 -8.23 6.36
N THR A 780 -14.67 -7.23 7.12
CA THR A 780 -13.48 -7.32 7.95
C THR A 780 -13.81 -6.95 9.39
N MET A 781 -13.10 -7.57 10.33
CA MET A 781 -13.21 -7.31 11.76
C MET A 781 -11.83 -7.13 12.37
N GLY A 782 -11.72 -6.23 13.34
CA GLY A 782 -10.53 -6.05 14.15
C GLY A 782 -10.88 -5.92 15.61
N LEU A 783 -10.07 -6.53 16.48
CA LEU A 783 -10.19 -6.44 17.93
C LEU A 783 -8.81 -6.14 18.51
N ALA A 784 -8.60 -4.88 18.94
CA ALA A 784 -7.38 -4.44 19.60
C ALA A 784 -7.67 -4.21 21.08
N ASN A 785 -6.85 -4.76 21.97
CA ASN A 785 -6.98 -4.61 23.41
C ASN A 785 -5.63 -4.30 24.06
N SER A 786 -5.69 -3.48 25.10
CA SER A 786 -4.56 -3.13 25.96
C SER A 786 -5.01 -3.20 27.41
N PHE A 787 -4.29 -3.95 28.23
CA PHE A 787 -4.53 -4.09 29.66
C PHE A 787 -3.28 -3.66 30.41
N SER A 788 -3.42 -2.75 31.37
CA SER A 788 -2.30 -2.31 32.21
C SER A 788 -2.61 -2.55 33.69
N TRP A 789 -1.68 -3.19 34.42
CA TRP A 789 -1.82 -3.50 35.83
C TRP A 789 -0.48 -3.49 36.55
N LYS A 790 -0.27 -2.55 37.49
CA LYS A 790 0.93 -2.47 38.33
C LYS A 790 2.26 -2.56 37.58
N GLY A 791 2.35 -1.90 36.43
CA GLY A 791 3.54 -1.89 35.57
C GLY A 791 3.57 -2.99 34.52
N PHE A 792 2.71 -4.01 34.58
CA PHE A 792 2.51 -4.97 33.50
C PHE A 792 1.59 -4.40 32.44
N GLU A 793 1.89 -4.68 31.19
CA GLU A 793 1.05 -4.38 30.03
C GLU A 793 0.88 -5.64 29.20
N LEU A 794 -0.36 -5.91 28.77
CA LEU A 794 -0.70 -6.92 27.78
C LEU A 794 -1.47 -6.27 26.66
N ASP A 795 -0.93 -6.33 25.45
CA ASP A 795 -1.54 -5.81 24.23
C ASP A 795 -1.70 -6.93 23.22
N PHE A 796 -2.83 -6.96 22.53
CA PHE A 796 -3.00 -7.84 21.38
C PHE A 796 -3.99 -7.30 20.36
N VAL A 797 -3.82 -7.72 19.11
CA VAL A 797 -4.71 -7.43 17.99
C VAL A 797 -5.09 -8.73 17.30
N ILE A 798 -6.40 -9.00 17.22
CA ILE A 798 -6.96 -10.05 16.37
C ILE A 798 -7.57 -9.39 15.16
N HIS A 799 -7.23 -9.90 13.99
CA HIS A 799 -7.78 -9.45 12.71
C HIS A 799 -8.45 -10.62 12.00
N ALA A 800 -9.59 -10.36 11.39
CA ALA A 800 -10.36 -11.34 10.65
C ALA A 800 -10.89 -10.77 9.35
N ARG A 801 -10.80 -11.55 8.29
CA ARG A 801 -11.42 -11.31 6.98
C ARG A 801 -12.34 -12.47 6.68
N PHE A 802 -13.55 -12.19 6.24
CA PHE A 802 -14.56 -13.18 5.94
C PHE A 802 -14.99 -13.10 4.49
N GLY A 803 -15.00 -14.25 3.82
CA GLY A 803 -15.29 -14.37 2.40
C GLY A 803 -14.14 -13.87 1.52
N GLY A 804 -14.41 -13.74 0.25
CA GLY A 804 -13.42 -13.58 -0.78
C GLY A 804 -12.87 -14.92 -1.25
N VAL A 805 -12.18 -14.91 -2.38
CA VAL A 805 -11.52 -16.09 -2.94
C VAL A 805 -10.09 -15.76 -3.35
N GLY A 806 -9.25 -16.78 -3.34
CA GLY A 806 -7.91 -16.70 -3.89
C GLY A 806 -7.59 -17.94 -4.71
N LEU A 807 -6.81 -17.76 -5.77
CA LEU A 807 -6.35 -18.84 -6.65
C LEU A 807 -4.87 -19.13 -6.38
N SER A 808 -4.49 -20.38 -6.15
CA SER A 808 -3.10 -20.81 -6.01
C SER A 808 -2.57 -21.47 -7.27
N MET A 809 -1.78 -20.71 -8.03
CA MET A 809 -0.95 -21.25 -9.10
C MET A 809 0.18 -22.12 -8.54
N THR A 810 0.70 -21.76 -7.35
CA THR A 810 1.71 -22.53 -6.64
C THR A 810 1.24 -23.97 -6.40
N GLN A 811 0.05 -24.14 -5.82
CA GLN A 811 -0.53 -25.46 -5.55
C GLN A 811 -0.79 -26.23 -6.86
N ALA A 812 -1.32 -25.55 -7.88
CA ALA A 812 -1.61 -26.15 -9.18
C ALA A 812 -0.36 -26.74 -9.84
N VAL A 813 0.76 -26.03 -9.76
CA VAL A 813 2.03 -26.49 -10.32
C VAL A 813 2.62 -27.59 -9.45
N MET A 814 2.57 -27.48 -8.12
CA MET A 814 3.02 -28.54 -7.20
C MET A 814 2.27 -29.85 -7.42
N ASP A 815 0.97 -29.78 -7.63
CA ASP A 815 0.13 -30.95 -7.92
C ASP A 815 0.49 -31.59 -9.25
N GLN A 816 0.72 -30.79 -10.29
CA GLN A 816 1.20 -31.31 -11.58
C GLN A 816 2.51 -32.05 -11.48
N PHE A 817 3.42 -31.60 -10.61
CA PHE A 817 4.72 -32.25 -10.38
C PHE A 817 4.66 -33.40 -9.37
N GLY A 818 3.49 -33.65 -8.74
CA GLY A 818 3.31 -34.73 -7.77
C GLY A 818 4.09 -34.54 -6.46
N VAL A 819 4.35 -33.26 -6.09
CA VAL A 819 5.16 -32.93 -4.91
C VAL A 819 4.34 -32.41 -3.72
N SER A 820 3.04 -32.19 -3.89
CA SER A 820 2.15 -31.78 -2.82
C SER A 820 1.66 -32.96 -1.98
N GLN A 821 1.31 -32.71 -0.73
CA GLN A 821 0.70 -33.71 0.17
C GLN A 821 -0.61 -34.27 -0.40
N ALA A 822 -1.39 -33.45 -1.10
CA ALA A 822 -2.64 -33.87 -1.75
C ALA A 822 -2.41 -34.98 -2.77
N THR A 823 -1.32 -34.91 -3.53
CA THR A 823 -0.98 -35.93 -4.53
C THR A 823 -0.56 -37.25 -3.88
N ALA A 824 0.15 -37.21 -2.74
CA ALA A 824 0.52 -38.44 -2.00
C ALA A 824 -0.71 -39.13 -1.41
N ILE A 825 -1.63 -38.37 -0.79
CA ILE A 825 -2.90 -38.87 -0.26
C ILE A 825 -3.72 -39.53 -1.37
N ALA A 826 -3.81 -38.90 -2.54
CA ALA A 826 -4.54 -39.45 -3.68
C ALA A 826 -3.91 -40.79 -4.18
N ARG A 827 -2.58 -40.87 -4.19
CA ARG A 827 -1.84 -42.08 -4.58
C ARG A 827 -2.08 -43.24 -3.59
N ASP A 828 -2.00 -42.95 -2.28
CA ASP A 828 -2.25 -43.94 -1.23
C ASP A 828 -3.71 -44.43 -1.27
N ASN A 829 -4.66 -43.58 -1.69
CA ASN A 829 -6.07 -43.93 -1.92
C ASN A 829 -6.32 -44.62 -3.25
N GLY A 830 -5.29 -44.87 -4.07
CA GLY A 830 -5.37 -45.48 -5.39
C GLY A 830 -6.01 -44.62 -6.46
N GLY A 831 -6.09 -43.28 -6.26
CA GLY A 831 -6.61 -42.31 -7.20
C GLY A 831 -7.48 -41.22 -6.57
N VAL A 832 -7.99 -40.33 -7.43
CA VAL A 832 -8.93 -39.26 -7.10
C VAL A 832 -10.35 -39.68 -7.43
N TRP A 833 -11.28 -39.55 -6.48
CA TRP A 833 -12.70 -39.80 -6.72
C TRP A 833 -13.35 -38.59 -7.40
N VAL A 834 -13.93 -38.76 -8.56
CA VAL A 834 -14.64 -37.75 -9.33
C VAL A 834 -15.94 -38.32 -9.85
N SER A 835 -17.07 -37.72 -9.52
CA SER A 835 -18.41 -38.15 -10.00
C SER A 835 -18.70 -39.66 -9.87
N GLY A 836 -18.17 -40.29 -8.78
CA GLY A 836 -18.39 -41.69 -8.50
C GLY A 836 -17.40 -42.66 -9.20
N GLU A 837 -16.49 -42.17 -9.99
CA GLU A 837 -15.40 -42.93 -10.61
C GLU A 837 -14.05 -42.57 -10.01
N LYS A 838 -13.11 -43.50 -10.02
CA LYS A 838 -11.77 -43.32 -9.49
C LYS A 838 -10.76 -43.13 -10.62
N ILE A 839 -10.12 -41.96 -10.69
CA ILE A 839 -9.12 -41.61 -11.69
C ILE A 839 -7.73 -41.79 -11.08
N PRO A 840 -6.74 -42.37 -11.77
CA PRO A 840 -5.36 -42.44 -11.28
C PRO A 840 -4.84 -41.03 -10.92
N ALA A 841 -4.21 -40.89 -9.78
CA ALA A 841 -3.79 -39.59 -9.24
C ALA A 841 -2.90 -38.81 -10.23
N GLU A 842 -1.93 -39.49 -10.84
CA GLU A 842 -1.04 -38.88 -11.83
C GLU A 842 -1.81 -38.33 -13.03
N ASN A 843 -2.72 -39.11 -13.60
CA ASN A 843 -3.52 -38.72 -14.76
C ASN A 843 -4.35 -37.47 -14.42
N TYR A 844 -5.02 -37.47 -13.26
CA TYR A 844 -5.84 -36.37 -12.82
C TYR A 844 -5.02 -35.10 -12.63
N TYR A 845 -3.98 -35.15 -11.80
CA TYR A 845 -3.23 -33.92 -11.42
C TYR A 845 -2.36 -33.37 -12.57
N ARG A 846 -1.85 -34.21 -13.46
CA ARG A 846 -1.17 -33.77 -14.70
C ARG A 846 -2.12 -33.00 -15.64
N LEU A 847 -3.41 -33.31 -15.60
CA LEU A 847 -4.40 -32.68 -16.44
C LEU A 847 -4.95 -31.38 -15.84
N VAL A 848 -5.34 -31.41 -14.56
CA VAL A 848 -5.91 -30.23 -13.89
C VAL A 848 -4.84 -29.26 -13.41
N GLY A 849 -3.62 -29.73 -13.20
CA GLY A 849 -2.49 -28.93 -12.76
C GLY A 849 -2.11 -27.85 -13.77
N TRP A 850 -1.07 -27.05 -13.44
CA TRP A 850 -0.68 -25.88 -14.21
C TRP A 850 -1.82 -24.86 -14.39
N ALA A 851 -2.79 -24.88 -13.45
CA ALA A 851 -4.03 -24.13 -13.49
C ALA A 851 -4.81 -24.23 -14.84
N ARG A 852 -4.70 -25.37 -15.51
CA ARG A 852 -5.60 -25.66 -16.66
C ARG A 852 -7.07 -25.71 -16.23
N THR A 853 -7.31 -25.95 -14.93
CA THR A 853 -8.63 -25.97 -14.31
C THR A 853 -8.59 -25.11 -13.04
N GLY A 854 -8.85 -23.84 -13.19
CA GLY A 854 -8.74 -22.86 -12.08
C GLY A 854 -9.71 -23.12 -10.94
N THR A 855 -10.87 -23.74 -11.21
CA THR A 855 -11.85 -24.08 -10.14
C THR A 855 -11.28 -25.01 -9.09
N VAL A 856 -10.41 -25.95 -9.46
CA VAL A 856 -9.77 -26.88 -8.52
C VAL A 856 -8.84 -26.18 -7.54
N TYR A 857 -8.26 -25.05 -7.94
CA TYR A 857 -7.25 -24.31 -7.19
C TYR A 857 -7.75 -22.97 -6.63
N THR A 858 -9.07 -22.79 -6.63
CA THR A 858 -9.72 -21.63 -6.01
C THR A 858 -10.12 -21.96 -4.58
N TYR A 859 -9.67 -21.14 -3.64
CA TYR A 859 -9.84 -21.34 -2.19
C TYR A 859 -10.63 -20.20 -1.56
N ASP A 860 -11.40 -20.50 -0.50
CA ASP A 860 -11.99 -19.49 0.37
C ASP A 860 -10.88 -18.71 1.06
N ALA A 861 -10.88 -17.39 0.91
CA ALA A 861 -9.88 -16.48 1.48
C ALA A 861 -10.21 -16.04 2.93
N THR A 862 -11.24 -16.59 3.55
CA THR A 862 -11.55 -16.34 4.96
C THR A 862 -10.36 -16.69 5.84
N ASN A 863 -9.92 -15.74 6.66
CA ASN A 863 -8.83 -15.97 7.60
C ASN A 863 -9.02 -15.18 8.91
N ILE A 864 -8.50 -15.74 9.99
CA ILE A 864 -8.49 -15.12 11.33
C ILE A 864 -7.08 -15.29 11.89
N ARG A 865 -6.49 -14.21 12.38
CA ARG A 865 -5.13 -14.23 12.90
C ARG A 865 -4.95 -13.43 14.18
N LEU A 866 -4.00 -13.84 15.01
CA LEU A 866 -3.40 -13.02 16.05
C LEU A 866 -2.32 -12.17 15.39
N ALA A 867 -2.73 -10.95 14.99
CA ALA A 867 -1.90 -10.06 14.18
C ALA A 867 -0.75 -9.45 14.98
N GLU A 868 -1.00 -9.06 16.24
CA GLU A 868 0.02 -8.50 17.12
C GLU A 868 -0.20 -8.97 18.55
N MET A 869 0.91 -9.07 19.31
CA MET A 869 0.89 -9.29 20.76
C MET A 869 2.14 -8.68 21.39
N SER A 870 1.96 -8.02 22.54
CA SER A 870 3.05 -7.51 23.38
C SER A 870 2.76 -7.80 24.84
N ILE A 871 3.75 -8.31 25.55
CA ILE A 871 3.73 -8.46 27.01
C ILE A 871 4.88 -7.65 27.54
N ALA A 872 4.61 -6.57 28.28
CA ALA A 872 5.61 -5.64 28.76
C ALA A 872 5.58 -5.44 30.27
N TYR A 873 6.71 -5.01 30.80
CA TYR A 873 6.85 -4.61 32.20
C TYR A 873 7.67 -3.33 32.33
N HIS A 874 7.12 -2.37 33.05
CA HIS A 874 7.80 -1.14 33.47
C HIS A 874 8.54 -1.38 34.77
N ILE A 875 9.87 -1.45 34.68
CA ILE A 875 10.74 -1.70 35.82
C ILE A 875 10.83 -0.38 36.62
N PRO A 876 10.49 -0.35 37.91
CA PRO A 876 10.47 0.88 38.69
C PRO A 876 11.89 1.29 39.15
N VAL A 877 12.78 1.50 38.17
CA VAL A 877 14.21 1.80 38.35
C VAL A 877 14.45 3.13 39.07
N ASN A 878 13.53 4.09 38.91
CA ASN A 878 13.61 5.40 39.58
C ASN A 878 13.68 5.30 41.09
N ARG A 879 13.31 4.17 41.71
CA ARG A 879 13.49 3.87 43.12
C ARG A 879 14.95 3.68 43.52
N TRP A 880 15.80 3.26 42.59
CA TRP A 880 17.20 2.91 42.81
C TRP A 880 18.16 3.86 42.10
N VAL A 881 17.77 4.30 40.87
CA VAL A 881 18.61 5.13 40.01
C VAL A 881 17.78 6.36 39.55
N LYS A 882 18.01 7.49 40.21
CA LYS A 882 17.18 8.69 40.03
C LYS A 882 17.29 9.35 38.63
N TRP A 883 18.35 9.09 37.88
CA TRP A 883 18.56 9.68 36.55
C TRP A 883 17.94 8.82 35.42
N ILE A 884 17.48 7.61 35.71
CA ILE A 884 16.67 6.82 34.79
C ILE A 884 15.19 7.01 35.14
N GLN A 885 14.41 7.53 34.22
CA GLN A 885 13.00 7.84 34.44
C GLN A 885 12.11 6.60 34.26
N ASP A 886 12.36 5.83 33.18
CA ASP A 886 11.59 4.64 32.82
C ASP A 886 12.47 3.61 32.12
N VAL A 887 12.19 2.34 32.42
CA VAL A 887 12.74 1.18 31.72
C VAL A 887 11.60 0.24 31.39
N ARG A 888 11.26 0.15 30.12
CA ARG A 888 10.25 -0.78 29.62
C ARG A 888 10.92 -1.93 28.89
N VAL A 889 10.63 -3.17 29.32
CA VAL A 889 11.03 -4.40 28.62
C VAL A 889 9.77 -5.10 28.13
N ALA A 890 9.82 -5.66 26.92
CA ALA A 890 8.68 -6.36 26.36
C ALA A 890 9.09 -7.57 25.53
N LEU A 891 8.26 -8.63 25.57
CA LEU A 891 8.19 -9.65 24.55
C LEU A 891 7.18 -9.21 23.51
N VAL A 892 7.56 -9.28 22.23
CA VAL A 892 6.76 -8.77 21.13
C VAL A 892 6.60 -9.83 20.05
N GLY A 893 5.46 -9.82 19.40
CA GLY A 893 5.21 -10.71 18.27
C GLY A 893 4.20 -10.16 17.27
N ARG A 894 4.38 -10.52 16.01
CA ARG A 894 3.51 -10.17 14.90
C ARG A 894 3.18 -11.40 14.06
N ASN A 895 1.94 -11.48 13.58
CA ASN A 895 1.42 -12.65 12.84
C ASN A 895 1.71 -13.96 13.58
N LEU A 896 1.51 -13.98 14.90
CA LEU A 896 1.93 -15.10 15.74
C LEU A 896 1.21 -16.40 15.41
N LEU A 897 -0.09 -16.33 15.16
CA LEU A 897 -0.93 -17.48 14.90
C LEU A 897 -1.92 -17.17 13.78
N MET A 898 -2.04 -18.09 12.84
CA MET A 898 -3.17 -18.19 11.93
C MET A 898 -4.21 -19.08 12.59
N LEU A 899 -5.25 -18.46 13.18
CA LEU A 899 -6.31 -19.19 13.92
C LEU A 899 -7.27 -19.91 12.97
N TYR A 900 -7.46 -19.37 11.78
CA TYR A 900 -8.26 -19.98 10.72
C TYR A 900 -7.73 -19.56 9.34
N ASN A 901 -7.53 -20.54 8.47
CA ASN A 901 -7.24 -20.38 7.05
C ASN A 901 -7.44 -21.71 6.32
N LYS A 902 -8.06 -21.70 5.15
CA LYS A 902 -8.25 -22.88 4.30
C LYS A 902 -7.37 -22.88 3.06
N ALA A 903 -6.79 -21.72 2.72
CA ALA A 903 -5.92 -21.61 1.56
C ALA A 903 -4.51 -22.13 1.89
N PRO A 904 -3.79 -22.73 0.91
CA PRO A 904 -2.40 -23.16 1.10
C PRO A 904 -1.41 -22.00 1.12
N PHE A 905 -1.90 -20.76 1.12
CA PHE A 905 -1.14 -19.52 1.16
C PHE A 905 -1.81 -18.53 2.11
N ASP A 906 -1.14 -17.43 2.41
CA ASP A 906 -1.73 -16.34 3.22
C ASP A 906 -2.60 -15.42 2.33
N PRO A 907 -3.94 -15.39 2.52
CA PRO A 907 -4.83 -14.57 1.70
C PRO A 907 -4.63 -13.06 1.86
N GLU A 908 -3.98 -12.59 2.93
CA GLU A 908 -3.70 -11.17 3.13
C GLU A 908 -2.42 -10.71 2.44
N SER A 909 -1.50 -11.62 2.14
CA SER A 909 -0.28 -11.29 1.41
C SER A 909 -0.60 -10.92 -0.04
N THR A 910 0.11 -9.93 -0.58
CA THR A 910 -0.05 -9.53 -1.98
C THR A 910 1.30 -9.42 -2.69
N ALA A 911 1.30 -9.68 -3.98
CA ALA A 911 2.44 -9.45 -4.85
C ALA A 911 2.37 -8.10 -5.57
N SER A 912 1.26 -7.37 -5.42
CA SER A 912 1.01 -6.10 -6.08
C SER A 912 0.32 -5.13 -5.12
N THR A 913 0.80 -3.89 -5.05
CA THR A 913 0.11 -2.80 -4.35
C THR A 913 -0.94 -2.11 -5.24
N GLY A 914 -0.98 -2.44 -6.54
CA GLY A 914 -1.98 -1.98 -7.52
C GLY A 914 -3.21 -2.90 -7.60
N THR A 915 -3.90 -2.84 -8.74
CA THR A 915 -5.10 -3.65 -9.02
C THR A 915 -4.78 -5.00 -9.68
N TRP A 916 -3.58 -5.17 -10.23
CA TRP A 916 -3.20 -6.37 -10.97
C TRP A 916 -3.07 -7.60 -10.06
N GLY A 917 -3.67 -8.72 -10.47
CA GLY A 917 -3.44 -10.03 -9.88
C GLY A 917 -3.78 -10.17 -8.38
N GLN A 918 -4.70 -9.36 -7.85
CA GLN A 918 -5.15 -9.51 -6.47
C GLN A 918 -5.83 -10.87 -6.27
N GLY A 919 -5.51 -11.53 -5.15
CA GLY A 919 -6.01 -12.86 -4.84
C GLY A 919 -5.30 -14.01 -5.58
N ILE A 920 -4.29 -13.73 -6.43
CA ILE A 920 -3.54 -14.76 -7.16
C ILE A 920 -2.22 -15.05 -6.43
N ASP A 921 -2.03 -16.30 -6.00
CA ASP A 921 -0.77 -16.81 -5.46
C ASP A 921 0.03 -17.50 -6.58
N ASN A 922 1.25 -17.05 -6.84
CA ASN A 922 2.14 -17.59 -7.86
C ASN A 922 3.60 -17.61 -7.36
N PHE A 923 3.95 -18.64 -6.60
CA PHE A 923 5.24 -18.78 -5.91
C PHE A 923 5.63 -17.54 -5.13
N ARG A 924 4.63 -16.95 -4.43
CA ARG A 924 4.87 -15.87 -3.50
C ARG A 924 5.72 -16.33 -2.33
N GLN A 925 6.54 -15.42 -1.80
CA GLN A 925 7.22 -15.68 -0.55
C GLN A 925 6.17 -15.99 0.54
N PRO A 926 6.37 -17.04 1.37
CA PRO A 926 5.52 -17.31 2.51
C PRO A 926 5.39 -16.09 3.42
N SER A 927 4.19 -15.85 3.95
CA SER A 927 4.05 -14.90 5.05
C SER A 927 4.86 -15.41 6.26
N TYR A 928 5.31 -14.49 7.09
CA TYR A 928 6.18 -14.83 8.20
C TYR A 928 5.60 -14.35 9.54
N ARG A 929 5.89 -15.11 10.59
CA ARG A 929 5.70 -14.69 11.99
C ARG A 929 6.96 -14.05 12.51
N ASN A 930 6.82 -13.01 13.29
CA ASN A 930 7.91 -12.36 14.00
C ASN A 930 7.74 -12.55 15.49
N MET A 931 8.81 -12.92 16.20
CA MET A 931 8.86 -13.00 17.65
C MET A 931 10.16 -12.36 18.11
N GLY A 932 10.11 -11.63 19.23
CA GLY A 932 11.31 -11.00 19.75
C GLY A 932 11.07 -10.23 21.03
N PHE A 933 11.94 -9.26 21.27
CA PHE A 933 11.92 -8.45 22.46
C PHE A 933 12.18 -6.98 22.13
N SER A 934 11.75 -6.10 23.00
CA SER A 934 12.09 -4.69 22.95
C SER A 934 12.48 -4.15 24.33
N VAL A 935 13.40 -3.20 24.32
CA VAL A 935 13.87 -2.48 25.51
C VAL A 935 13.83 -0.99 25.21
N ASN A 936 13.16 -0.22 26.04
CA ASN A 936 13.13 1.24 25.94
C ASN A 936 13.59 1.83 27.26
N LEU A 937 14.51 2.81 27.19
CA LEU A 937 15.09 3.51 28.30
C LEU A 937 14.81 4.99 28.15
N THR A 938 14.38 5.65 29.20
CA THR A 938 14.20 7.11 29.27
C THR A 938 15.00 7.68 30.41
N PHE A 939 15.80 8.73 30.10
CA PHE A 939 16.68 9.43 31.06
C PHE A 939 16.24 10.86 31.24
#